data_5cbb4faee84c644a8dfee93eb2881875
#
_entry.id   5cbb4faee84c644a8dfee93eb2881875
#
_cell.length_a   1.000
_cell.length_b   1.000
_cell.length_c   1.000
_cell.angle_alpha   90.00
_cell.angle_beta   90.00
_cell.angle_gamma   90.00
#
_symmetry.space_group_name_H-M   'P 1'
#
loop_
_entity.id
_entity.type
_entity.pdbx_description
1 polymer ?
#
loop_
_entity_poly.entity_id
_entity_poly.type
_entity_poly.pdbx_seq_one_letter_code
_entity_poly.pdbx_strand_id
1 'polypeptide(L)'
;MQADHRRSSIALSTALALGVTATVVRAEATLDGSMGTTGSFSGNFTIPDTVGQTRGSNLFHSFSNFSVNAGESATFTGPDAINNVVSRVTGNSPSTFNGPLNSAIPSANFYFINPNGVLFKEGAQISVDGSFYATTSDFVRLGQDGVFYAEPAAQSVLTSSPPSAFGFLDSNPAQISLTGTQLVKFFTLNQPDGATLSLVGGDITLEQAPAGTDTQLGTPNSTGSFVSATGNRVEMVSVASAGEAVPDGDSNYDVSSFDTLGDIEISGGSVVDATSVYISGGKFTVNDSVAATGFFFVAGMAPPPDGGSIDVSASREVNFTGTAPLQIEVDPGSGPVTPTQPDGGPYYSGITAFGGSPIPGDPPSDAPDISISGGDVNMTGFSGVINQRFGPGNAGDIDIKGQTVAITNGAVVGNVNFYAGSGDSVGNITVDANQVILDGEGDPSGFTGLNSSSFFSPVFGLVDIPPPFDPFNPELTYGDSGDITVNAIGPGGLTIRGGASIIAESRNFGQAGNISVNASNLFLTTDGMPFGAIASQSAFAGDSGDIQVNASGDIQIQEGFEITGSTAGTGAGGNVSVTAGNSIDISDENSGIASATVEPPPQVEDLLAQQFGAADFNELVAILMDFGLVGPDADLFDAMAALQTMELIDLGDPDPTAGNAGPVAVNASSLAMQGAARITSSTTADGEGGPVTIQTGSLLLSDGAEIRSRSGLVSPATGELDVGSGNGGLLDINVTGTATVTGRAADGSPSSISTSTQGEGNGGNLSLTANIVNLNDGGSISASSSGTGLAGDIVINAVDRFDSSGGRVTTQTTVSDGGNIQITTRERVYLDQADITTSVESGFGGGGNINIDPEFVILNQSNILANAFGGPGGNINIVADNFIISAQSSVDASSALGLDGTVNISSPDAEVAEELAVLPANYLDVTSLMSERCGTTAGASSLVDAGPGGLVVDPDGYLPSFAAQTNQEDQAKGRSRSVSSGKRWWALHAGQPALQFAQVTCTR
;
A
#
# COMPACT_ATOMS: atom_id res chain seq x y z
N MET A 1 25.38 56.85 23.37
CA MET A 1 24.93 57.61 24.53
C MET A 1 24.81 56.63 25.61
N GLN A 2 25.86 56.53 26.39
CA GLN A 2 26.09 56.97 27.74
C GLN A 2 25.14 56.28 28.68
N ALA A 3 25.67 55.33 29.45
CA ALA A 3 26.45 55.40 30.73
C ALA A 3 25.47 55.75 31.86
N ASP A 4 25.49 55.23 33.03
CA ASP A 4 26.58 54.94 33.92
C ASP A 4 26.13 54.09 35.17
N HIS A 5 27.04 53.26 35.60
CA HIS A 5 27.46 52.97 36.99
C HIS A 5 26.56 53.21 38.21
N ARG A 6 26.42 52.22 39.07
CA ARG A 6 27.11 52.26 40.37
C ARG A 6 27.24 50.94 41.10
N ARG A 7 28.46 50.63 41.48
CA ARG A 7 28.90 49.60 42.41
C ARG A 7 28.45 49.94 43.85
N SER A 8 28.14 48.91 44.61
CA SER A 8 28.38 48.92 46.04
C SER A 8 28.80 47.56 46.52
N SER A 9 30.04 47.51 46.94
CA SER A 9 30.68 46.43 47.67
C SER A 9 30.23 46.50 49.15
N ILE A 10 29.87 45.36 49.74
CA ILE A 10 29.99 45.15 51.17
C ILE A 10 30.57 43.76 51.44
N ALA A 11 31.56 43.78 52.34
CA ALA A 11 32.48 42.70 52.63
C ALA A 11 31.83 41.57 53.47
N LEU A 12 32.26 40.40 53.19
CA LEU A 12 32.96 39.39 54.01
C LEU A 12 32.65 39.34 55.49
N SER A 13 31.94 38.27 55.89
CA SER A 13 32.19 37.63 57.19
C SER A 13 32.03 36.09 57.02
N THR A 14 33.16 35.45 57.04
CA THR A 14 33.35 33.99 57.09
C THR A 14 32.85 33.50 58.45
N ALA A 15 31.76 32.72 58.46
CA ALA A 15 31.40 31.83 59.51
C ALA A 15 31.42 30.41 58.94
N LEU A 16 32.52 29.70 59.20
CA LEU A 16 32.66 28.27 59.01
C LEU A 16 31.79 27.53 60.00
N ALA A 17 30.52 27.31 59.68
CA ALA A 17 29.67 26.34 60.37
C ALA A 17 29.90 24.98 59.70
N LEU A 18 30.67 24.11 60.35
CA LEU A 18 30.63 22.67 60.13
C LEU A 18 29.21 22.19 60.49
N GLY A 19 28.31 22.29 59.56
CA GLY A 19 27.04 21.58 59.59
C GLY A 19 27.33 20.12 59.25
N VAL A 20 27.49 19.29 60.25
CA VAL A 20 27.25 17.87 60.12
C VAL A 20 25.77 17.75 59.79
N THR A 21 25.45 17.74 58.48
CA THR A 21 24.16 17.22 58.06
C THR A 21 24.16 15.75 58.43
N ALA A 22 23.55 15.42 59.56
CA ALA A 22 23.11 14.04 59.78
C ALA A 22 22.18 13.72 58.60
N THR A 23 22.70 13.00 57.62
CA THR A 23 21.85 12.29 56.67
C THR A 23 20.96 11.40 57.52
N VAL A 24 19.70 11.78 57.64
CA VAL A 24 18.71 10.86 58.20
C VAL A 24 18.68 9.71 57.21
N VAL A 25 19.36 8.62 57.51
CA VAL A 25 19.24 7.36 56.76
C VAL A 25 17.79 6.93 56.97
N ARG A 26 16.95 7.24 56.01
CA ARG A 26 15.61 6.65 55.95
C ARG A 26 15.80 5.18 55.62
N ALA A 27 15.15 4.30 56.40
CA ALA A 27 15.15 2.89 56.09
C ALA A 27 14.52 2.68 54.69
N GLU A 28 15.17 1.91 53.83
CA GLU A 28 14.74 1.60 52.47
C GLU A 28 13.51 0.68 52.49
N ALA A 29 13.42 -0.26 53.43
CA ALA A 29 12.26 -1.09 53.63
C ALA A 29 11.91 -1.15 55.14
N THR A 30 10.62 -0.97 55.44
CA THR A 30 10.11 -1.02 56.81
C THR A 30 8.87 -1.89 56.83
N LEU A 31 8.90 -2.91 57.70
CA LEU A 31 7.75 -3.79 57.92
C LEU A 31 6.66 -3.02 58.67
N ASP A 32 5.41 -3.13 58.23
CA ASP A 32 4.25 -2.43 58.79
C ASP A 32 3.64 -3.14 60.02
N GLY A 33 4.11 -4.33 60.31
CA GLY A 33 3.62 -5.13 61.44
C GLY A 33 2.33 -5.93 61.17
N SER A 34 1.70 -5.75 60.02
CA SER A 34 0.44 -6.46 59.71
C SER A 34 0.65 -7.97 59.51
N MET A 35 1.86 -8.41 59.21
CA MET A 35 2.25 -9.82 59.15
C MET A 35 2.85 -10.32 60.51
N GLY A 36 2.73 -9.55 61.56
CA GLY A 36 3.15 -9.90 62.92
C GLY A 36 4.57 -9.51 63.30
N THR A 37 5.38 -9.03 62.34
CA THR A 37 6.77 -8.61 62.57
C THR A 37 6.94 -7.14 62.19
N THR A 38 7.74 -6.38 63.00
CA THR A 38 8.13 -5.01 62.73
C THR A 38 9.66 -4.93 62.64
N GLY A 39 10.15 -4.04 61.79
CA GLY A 39 11.59 -3.81 61.65
C GLY A 39 11.87 -2.97 60.39
N SER A 40 13.11 -2.57 60.23
CA SER A 40 13.55 -1.79 59.05
C SER A 40 14.84 -2.36 58.52
N PHE A 41 15.00 -2.25 57.21
CA PHE A 41 16.16 -2.69 56.48
C PHE A 41 16.81 -1.54 55.70
N SER A 42 18.10 -1.57 55.51
CA SER A 42 18.89 -0.59 54.73
C SER A 42 20.20 -1.18 54.24
N GLY A 43 20.74 -0.60 53.19
CA GLY A 43 21.95 -1.09 52.48
C GLY A 43 21.67 -2.33 51.67
N ASN A 44 22.58 -3.31 51.67
CA ASN A 44 22.33 -4.63 51.09
C ASN A 44 21.63 -5.49 52.16
N PHE A 45 20.31 -5.70 51.96
CA PHE A 45 19.51 -6.37 52.97
C PHE A 45 18.84 -7.66 52.45
N THR A 46 18.61 -8.56 53.41
CA THR A 46 17.91 -9.80 53.19
C THR A 46 16.58 -9.81 53.94
N ILE A 47 15.51 -10.20 53.24
CA ILE A 47 14.15 -10.34 53.75
C ILE A 47 13.84 -11.81 53.89
N PRO A 48 13.93 -12.40 55.08
CA PRO A 48 13.65 -13.83 55.27
C PRO A 48 12.15 -14.13 55.31
N ASP A 49 11.78 -15.36 55.02
CA ASP A 49 10.41 -15.87 55.16
C ASP A 49 9.81 -15.70 56.56
N THR A 50 10.66 -15.65 57.57
CA THR A 50 10.24 -15.48 58.98
C THR A 50 9.63 -14.11 59.30
N VAL A 51 9.83 -13.09 58.45
CA VAL A 51 9.17 -11.78 58.63
C VAL A 51 7.88 -11.67 57.80
N GLY A 52 7.49 -12.74 57.09
CA GLY A 52 6.27 -12.87 56.33
C GLY A 52 5.30 -13.88 56.92
N GLN A 53 4.23 -14.20 56.21
CA GLN A 53 3.29 -15.25 56.49
C GLN A 53 3.17 -16.22 55.30
N THR A 54 3.35 -17.51 55.59
CA THR A 54 3.16 -18.58 54.58
C THR A 54 1.75 -19.15 54.63
N ARG A 55 1.13 -19.36 53.43
CA ARG A 55 -0.12 -20.10 53.24
C ARG A 55 0.02 -21.05 52.07
N GLY A 56 0.19 -22.34 52.36
CA GLY A 56 0.54 -23.30 51.32
C GLY A 56 1.86 -22.95 50.66
N SER A 57 1.87 -22.72 49.33
CA SER A 57 3.04 -22.31 48.57
C SER A 57 3.15 -20.78 48.36
N ASN A 58 2.30 -19.98 49.04
CA ASN A 58 2.35 -18.52 48.98
C ASN A 58 3.06 -17.95 50.19
N LEU A 59 4.03 -17.06 50.00
CA LEU A 59 4.73 -16.29 51.04
C LEU A 59 4.37 -14.82 50.92
N PHE A 60 3.71 -14.28 51.97
CA PHE A 60 3.21 -12.91 52.03
C PHE A 60 4.10 -12.02 52.86
N HIS A 61 4.50 -10.84 52.28
CA HIS A 61 5.19 -9.79 53.05
C HIS A 61 4.39 -8.48 52.99
N SER A 62 4.61 -7.62 54.02
CA SER A 62 3.91 -6.33 54.14
C SER A 62 4.84 -5.27 54.69
N PHE A 63 4.97 -4.17 53.96
CA PHE A 63 5.85 -3.06 54.26
C PHE A 63 5.07 -1.75 54.33
N SER A 64 5.49 -0.83 55.22
CA SER A 64 4.99 0.55 55.20
C SER A 64 5.73 1.41 54.15
N ASN A 65 6.94 1.05 53.78
CA ASN A 65 7.68 1.58 52.67
C ASN A 65 8.66 0.52 52.15
N PHE A 66 8.91 0.54 50.83
CA PHE A 66 9.91 -0.32 50.20
C PHE A 66 10.54 0.40 49.03
N SER A 67 11.85 0.58 49.06
CA SER A 67 12.67 1.11 47.98
C SER A 67 14.06 0.45 48.05
N VAL A 68 14.80 0.50 46.92
CA VAL A 68 16.20 0.06 46.88
C VAL A 68 17.00 1.21 46.27
N ASN A 69 17.98 1.77 47.00
CA ASN A 69 18.78 2.89 46.52
C ASN A 69 19.91 2.44 45.57
N ALA A 70 20.52 3.42 44.91
CA ALA A 70 21.69 3.17 44.06
C ALA A 70 22.85 2.54 44.87
N GLY A 71 23.38 1.42 44.35
CA GLY A 71 24.44 0.67 45.00
C GLY A 71 24.01 -0.21 46.16
N GLU A 72 22.72 -0.34 46.43
CA GLU A 72 22.13 -1.23 47.42
C GLU A 72 21.32 -2.34 46.79
N SER A 73 20.99 -3.39 47.56
CA SER A 73 20.22 -4.53 47.04
C SER A 73 19.25 -5.08 48.11
N ALA A 74 18.10 -5.58 47.63
CA ALA A 74 17.14 -6.32 48.44
C ALA A 74 17.08 -7.78 47.96
N THR A 75 17.20 -8.76 48.90
CA THR A 75 17.13 -10.18 48.55
C THR A 75 16.10 -10.87 49.43
N PHE A 76 15.07 -11.46 48.79
CA PHE A 76 14.09 -12.30 49.46
C PHE A 76 14.59 -13.74 49.54
N THR A 77 14.39 -14.36 50.73
CA THR A 77 14.80 -15.75 50.95
C THR A 77 13.68 -16.53 51.62
N GLY A 78 13.62 -17.85 51.34
CA GLY A 78 12.60 -18.72 51.93
C GLY A 78 12.80 -20.18 51.47
N PRO A 79 11.92 -21.08 51.91
CA PRO A 79 11.96 -22.48 51.53
C PRO A 79 11.69 -22.69 50.01
N ASP A 80 12.28 -23.72 49.43
CA ASP A 80 12.08 -24.11 48.01
C ASP A 80 10.63 -24.51 47.70
N ALA A 81 9.78 -24.78 48.71
CA ALA A 81 8.37 -25.11 48.52
C ALA A 81 7.47 -23.88 48.23
N ILE A 82 8.02 -22.68 48.23
CA ILE A 82 7.31 -21.44 47.92
C ILE A 82 7.27 -21.25 46.40
N ASN A 83 6.06 -21.17 45.85
CA ASN A 83 5.84 -20.90 44.43
C ASN A 83 5.57 -19.42 44.13
N ASN A 84 5.06 -18.67 45.14
CA ASN A 84 4.73 -17.25 44.98
C ASN A 84 5.18 -16.44 46.20
N VAL A 85 5.94 -15.39 45.99
CA VAL A 85 6.26 -14.33 46.90
C VAL A 85 5.36 -13.15 46.63
N VAL A 86 4.49 -12.77 47.54
CA VAL A 86 3.52 -11.68 47.35
C VAL A 86 3.83 -10.57 48.36
N SER A 87 4.40 -9.45 47.90
CA SER A 87 4.87 -8.34 48.68
C SER A 87 4.06 -7.08 48.45
N ARG A 88 3.44 -6.52 49.48
CA ARG A 88 2.70 -5.26 49.40
C ARG A 88 3.38 -4.10 50.15
N VAL A 89 3.10 -2.89 49.69
CA VAL A 89 3.45 -1.65 50.37
C VAL A 89 2.16 -0.94 50.81
N THR A 90 2.04 -0.69 52.11
CA THR A 90 0.83 -0.15 52.75
C THR A 90 0.93 1.35 53.09
N GLY A 91 2.09 1.97 52.86
CA GLY A 91 2.28 3.41 53.06
C GLY A 91 1.87 4.23 51.84
N ASN A 92 1.98 5.56 51.94
CA ASN A 92 1.45 6.50 50.95
C ASN A 92 2.54 7.03 50.00
N SER A 93 3.62 6.28 49.79
CA SER A 93 4.71 6.71 48.91
C SER A 93 4.99 5.67 47.86
N PRO A 94 5.36 6.08 46.63
CA PRO A 94 5.79 5.14 45.59
C PRO A 94 7.06 4.39 46.06
N SER A 95 7.25 3.21 45.47
CA SER A 95 8.47 2.44 45.58
C SER A 95 9.45 2.81 44.49
N THR A 96 10.69 3.09 44.87
CA THR A 96 11.76 3.40 43.91
C THR A 96 12.81 2.28 43.94
N PHE A 97 13.04 1.69 42.78
CA PHE A 97 14.10 0.73 42.55
C PHE A 97 15.24 1.41 41.77
N ASN A 98 16.39 1.58 42.39
CA ASN A 98 17.63 2.08 41.83
C ASN A 98 18.80 1.14 42.13
N GLY A 99 18.50 -0.12 42.41
CA GLY A 99 19.42 -1.22 42.71
C GLY A 99 18.70 -2.56 42.55
N PRO A 100 19.43 -3.69 42.64
CA PRO A 100 18.88 -5.02 42.42
C PRO A 100 17.80 -5.45 43.42
N LEU A 101 16.71 -5.99 42.90
CA LEU A 101 15.72 -6.77 43.64
C LEU A 101 15.90 -8.25 43.27
N ASN A 102 16.24 -9.07 44.26
CA ASN A 102 16.54 -10.49 44.06
C ASN A 102 15.56 -11.37 44.83
N SER A 103 15.28 -12.55 44.30
CA SER A 103 14.68 -13.65 45.03
C SER A 103 15.63 -14.86 44.95
N ALA A 104 16.03 -15.38 46.07
CA ALA A 104 16.85 -16.60 46.18
C ALA A 104 15.96 -17.85 46.37
N ILE A 105 14.64 -17.73 46.18
CA ILE A 105 13.69 -18.86 46.24
C ILE A 105 13.55 -19.47 44.86
N PRO A 106 13.98 -20.72 44.62
CA PRO A 106 14.02 -21.30 43.30
C PRO A 106 12.64 -21.37 42.63
N SER A 107 12.57 -20.96 41.35
CA SER A 107 11.34 -21.03 40.50
C SER A 107 10.11 -20.28 41.06
N ALA A 108 10.27 -19.45 42.12
CA ALA A 108 9.15 -18.73 42.69
C ALA A 108 8.81 -17.47 41.89
N ASN A 109 7.54 -17.28 41.62
CA ASN A 109 7.01 -16.03 41.07
C ASN A 109 7.07 -14.93 42.14
N PHE A 110 7.28 -13.67 41.72
CA PHE A 110 7.37 -12.54 42.61
C PHE A 110 6.35 -11.46 42.23
N TYR A 111 5.45 -11.15 43.16
CA TYR A 111 4.41 -10.13 43.01
C TYR A 111 4.75 -8.95 43.92
N PHE A 112 4.98 -7.76 43.31
CA PHE A 112 5.24 -6.52 44.03
C PHE A 112 4.07 -5.56 43.86
N ILE A 113 3.44 -5.15 44.98
CA ILE A 113 2.18 -4.40 44.97
C ILE A 113 2.42 -3.08 45.69
N ASN A 114 2.24 -1.94 45.00
CA ASN A 114 2.21 -0.61 45.64
C ASN A 114 1.20 0.31 44.96
N PRO A 115 0.01 0.54 45.52
CA PRO A 115 -1.01 1.42 44.95
C PRO A 115 -0.55 2.86 44.72
N ASN A 116 0.58 3.30 45.31
CA ASN A 116 1.09 4.67 45.17
C ASN A 116 2.13 4.83 44.05
N GLY A 117 2.43 3.76 43.34
CA GLY A 117 3.35 3.78 42.19
C GLY A 117 4.60 2.93 42.36
N VAL A 118 5.15 2.51 41.23
CA VAL A 118 6.40 1.74 41.15
C VAL A 118 7.33 2.42 40.15
N LEU A 119 8.50 2.84 40.60
CA LEU A 119 9.46 3.62 39.81
C LEU A 119 10.79 2.85 39.71
N PHE A 120 11.14 2.46 38.51
CA PHE A 120 12.44 1.85 38.18
C PHE A 120 13.38 2.91 37.62
N LYS A 121 14.59 2.98 38.16
CA LYS A 121 15.66 3.92 37.81
C LYS A 121 16.87 3.17 37.22
N GLU A 122 17.88 3.89 36.79
CA GLU A 122 19.06 3.40 36.09
C GLU A 122 19.73 2.15 36.70
N GLY A 123 19.74 2.06 38.04
CA GLY A 123 20.35 0.92 38.75
C GLY A 123 19.42 -0.25 39.01
N ALA A 124 18.16 -0.19 38.58
CA ALA A 124 17.18 -1.24 38.83
C ALA A 124 17.54 -2.52 38.07
N GLN A 125 17.52 -3.64 38.76
CA GLN A 125 17.72 -4.98 38.19
C GLN A 125 16.77 -5.95 38.87
N ILE A 126 16.19 -6.88 38.11
CA ILE A 126 15.31 -7.92 38.66
C ILE A 126 15.99 -9.28 38.48
N SER A 127 16.28 -9.94 39.58
CA SER A 127 16.84 -11.29 39.62
C SER A 127 15.89 -12.22 40.36
N VAL A 128 14.92 -12.77 39.63
CA VAL A 128 13.87 -13.66 40.13
C VAL A 128 13.80 -14.88 39.18
N ASP A 129 13.86 -16.08 39.74
CA ASP A 129 13.85 -17.28 38.91
C ASP A 129 12.49 -17.53 38.21
N GLY A 130 11.36 -17.26 38.87
CA GLY A 130 10.01 -17.33 38.28
C GLY A 130 9.60 -16.04 37.59
N SER A 131 8.31 -15.85 37.32
CA SER A 131 7.74 -14.62 36.78
C SER A 131 7.83 -13.46 37.77
N PHE A 132 7.96 -12.25 37.24
CA PHE A 132 7.95 -11.02 38.04
C PHE A 132 6.77 -10.14 37.65
N TYR A 133 5.96 -9.75 38.65
CA TYR A 133 4.80 -8.89 38.48
C TYR A 133 4.97 -7.63 39.34
N ALA A 134 5.01 -6.46 38.71
CA ALA A 134 4.92 -5.17 39.39
C ALA A 134 3.53 -4.59 39.14
N THR A 135 2.82 -4.23 40.25
CA THR A 135 1.47 -3.71 40.11
C THR A 135 1.18 -2.56 41.07
N THR A 136 0.34 -1.63 40.58
CA THR A 136 -0.24 -0.56 41.44
C THR A 136 -1.68 -0.87 41.85
N SER A 137 -2.07 -2.14 41.79
CA SER A 137 -3.40 -2.61 42.21
C SER A 137 -3.63 -2.43 43.73
N ASP A 138 -4.89 -2.23 44.09
CA ASP A 138 -5.33 -2.12 45.49
C ASP A 138 -5.42 -3.48 46.20
N PHE A 139 -5.58 -4.55 45.37
CA PHE A 139 -5.58 -5.91 45.86
C PHE A 139 -5.18 -6.91 44.81
N VAL A 140 -4.76 -8.08 45.23
CA VAL A 140 -4.55 -9.26 44.42
C VAL A 140 -5.51 -10.35 44.87
N ARG A 141 -6.26 -10.95 43.91
CA ARG A 141 -7.08 -12.13 44.17
C ARG A 141 -6.20 -13.37 44.33
N LEU A 142 -6.63 -14.26 45.19
CA LEU A 142 -5.98 -15.57 45.44
C LEU A 142 -7.00 -16.69 45.19
N GLY A 143 -7.16 -17.05 43.92
CA GLY A 143 -8.25 -17.91 43.46
C GLY A 143 -9.62 -17.26 43.64
N GLN A 144 -10.66 -18.08 43.93
CA GLN A 144 -12.03 -17.55 44.06
C GLN A 144 -12.36 -16.98 45.43
N ASP A 145 -11.71 -17.46 46.52
CA ASP A 145 -12.09 -17.18 47.90
C ASP A 145 -11.10 -16.26 48.65
N GLY A 146 -9.92 -16.03 48.07
CA GLY A 146 -8.85 -15.28 48.72
C GLY A 146 -8.65 -13.90 48.14
N VAL A 147 -8.19 -12.95 48.95
CA VAL A 147 -7.82 -11.60 48.52
C VAL A 147 -6.73 -11.04 49.42
N PHE A 148 -5.74 -10.40 48.83
CA PHE A 148 -4.67 -9.69 49.56
C PHE A 148 -4.72 -8.19 49.19
N TYR A 149 -5.33 -7.40 50.11
CA TYR A 149 -5.45 -5.95 49.92
C TYR A 149 -4.13 -5.25 50.26
N ALA A 150 -3.76 -4.23 49.48
CA ALA A 150 -2.66 -3.33 49.81
C ALA A 150 -2.99 -2.45 51.01
N GLU A 151 -4.24 -2.04 51.19
CA GLU A 151 -4.72 -1.28 52.35
C GLU A 151 -4.90 -2.21 53.59
N PRO A 152 -4.13 -2.01 54.68
CA PRO A 152 -4.18 -2.90 55.83
C PRO A 152 -5.51 -2.90 56.57
N ALA A 153 -6.28 -1.81 56.51
CA ALA A 153 -7.60 -1.71 57.12
C ALA A 153 -8.64 -2.60 56.44
N ALA A 154 -8.43 -2.95 55.16
CA ALA A 154 -9.22 -3.94 54.44
C ALA A 154 -8.81 -5.34 54.93
N GLN A 155 -9.80 -6.19 55.19
CA GLN A 155 -9.53 -7.55 55.69
C GLN A 155 -9.09 -8.49 54.59
N SER A 156 -7.79 -8.73 54.51
CA SER A 156 -7.22 -9.71 53.59
C SER A 156 -7.59 -11.13 54.02
N VAL A 157 -7.93 -11.97 53.04
CA VAL A 157 -8.17 -13.42 53.23
C VAL A 157 -7.04 -14.18 52.47
N LEU A 158 -6.03 -14.60 53.26
CA LEU A 158 -4.86 -15.28 52.74
C LEU A 158 -5.16 -16.77 52.52
N THR A 159 -5.05 -17.20 51.27
CA THR A 159 -5.28 -18.63 50.88
C THR A 159 -4.01 -19.26 50.30
N SER A 160 -4.04 -20.56 50.09
CA SER A 160 -2.99 -21.28 49.34
C SER A 160 -3.15 -21.23 47.83
N SER A 161 -4.23 -20.64 47.33
CA SER A 161 -4.45 -20.47 45.88
C SER A 161 -3.49 -19.44 45.29
N PRO A 162 -2.97 -19.64 44.11
CA PRO A 162 -2.06 -18.67 43.49
C PRO A 162 -2.78 -17.34 43.20
N PRO A 163 -2.04 -16.24 43.05
CA PRO A 163 -2.57 -14.98 42.50
C PRO A 163 -3.28 -15.22 41.20
N SER A 164 -4.46 -14.61 41.03
CA SER A 164 -5.34 -14.86 39.86
C SER A 164 -5.95 -13.61 39.21
N ALA A 165 -5.85 -12.45 39.84
CA ALA A 165 -6.25 -11.17 39.24
C ALA A 165 -5.66 -9.99 40.04
N PHE A 166 -5.54 -8.84 39.39
CA PHE A 166 -5.16 -7.56 39.96
C PHE A 166 -6.37 -6.62 40.01
N GLY A 167 -6.77 -6.18 41.22
CA GLY A 167 -7.97 -5.37 41.38
C GLY A 167 -7.65 -3.92 41.75
N PHE A 168 -8.34 -3.02 41.12
CA PHE A 168 -8.24 -1.58 41.27
C PHE A 168 -9.56 -1.01 41.76
N LEU A 169 -9.52 -0.19 42.80
CA LEU A 169 -10.71 0.39 43.42
C LEU A 169 -10.88 1.88 43.08
N ASP A 170 -9.79 2.52 42.69
CA ASP A 170 -9.74 3.94 42.38
C ASP A 170 -9.92 4.23 40.89
N SER A 171 -10.39 5.44 40.60
CA SER A 171 -10.55 5.91 39.20
C SER A 171 -9.27 6.48 38.60
N ASN A 172 -8.16 6.42 39.26
CA ASN A 172 -6.87 6.91 38.77
C ASN A 172 -5.73 6.14 39.47
N PRO A 173 -5.51 4.88 39.08
CA PRO A 173 -4.40 4.09 39.64
C PRO A 173 -3.07 4.77 39.39
N ALA A 174 -2.11 4.58 40.33
CA ALA A 174 -0.81 5.22 40.20
C ALA A 174 0.04 4.59 39.09
N GLN A 175 0.94 5.38 38.52
CA GLN A 175 1.80 5.02 37.42
C GLN A 175 2.87 3.98 37.75
N ILE A 176 3.33 3.27 36.72
CA ILE A 176 4.58 2.51 36.70
C ILE A 176 5.54 3.21 35.73
N SER A 177 6.73 3.62 36.21
CA SER A 177 7.67 4.37 35.39
C SER A 177 9.05 3.70 35.37
N LEU A 178 9.63 3.60 34.20
CA LEU A 178 10.97 3.10 33.91
C LEU A 178 11.79 4.24 33.27
N THR A 179 12.86 4.70 33.92
CA THR A 179 13.66 5.83 33.48
C THR A 179 15.13 5.44 33.39
N GLY A 180 15.66 5.28 32.16
CA GLY A 180 17.02 4.85 31.89
C GLY A 180 17.36 3.47 32.48
N THR A 181 16.38 2.65 32.68
CA THR A 181 16.43 1.39 33.40
C THR A 181 16.85 0.26 32.46
N GLN A 182 17.66 -0.65 32.98
CA GLN A 182 17.96 -1.91 32.29
C GLN A 182 17.35 -3.07 33.05
N LEU A 183 16.08 -3.37 32.80
CA LEU A 183 15.41 -4.55 33.35
C LEU A 183 15.68 -5.74 32.41
N VAL A 184 16.84 -6.33 32.57
CA VAL A 184 17.22 -7.52 31.83
C VAL A 184 17.00 -8.74 32.70
N LYS A 185 16.08 -9.60 32.32
CA LYS A 185 15.91 -10.91 32.92
C LYS A 185 16.88 -11.88 32.27
N PHE A 186 18.12 -11.95 32.76
CA PHE A 186 19.12 -12.89 32.26
C PHE A 186 18.71 -14.34 32.54
N PHE A 187 18.83 -15.18 31.52
CA PHE A 187 18.68 -16.63 31.66
C PHE A 187 19.80 -17.23 32.46
N THR A 188 19.46 -17.99 33.45
CA THR A 188 20.28 -19.15 33.81
C THR A 188 19.74 -20.34 33.01
N LEU A 189 20.64 -21.14 32.45
CA LEU A 189 20.37 -22.31 31.56
C LEU A 189 19.34 -23.35 32.05
N ASN A 190 18.60 -23.09 33.13
CA ASN A 190 17.65 -23.99 33.78
C ASN A 190 16.31 -23.31 34.14
N GLN A 191 15.94 -22.21 33.45
CA GLN A 191 14.62 -21.61 33.76
C GLN A 191 13.50 -22.37 33.02
N PRO A 192 12.30 -22.49 33.63
CA PRO A 192 11.15 -22.99 32.90
C PRO A 192 10.81 -22.05 31.77
N ASP A 193 10.59 -22.56 30.58
CA ASP A 193 9.99 -21.85 29.46
C ASP A 193 8.71 -21.16 29.92
N GLY A 194 8.51 -19.87 29.54
CA GLY A 194 7.27 -19.13 29.80
C GLY A 194 7.26 -18.24 31.07
N ALA A 195 8.42 -17.86 31.63
CA ALA A 195 8.43 -16.86 32.71
C ALA A 195 8.05 -15.46 32.18
N THR A 196 7.28 -14.70 32.95
CA THR A 196 6.69 -13.42 32.54
C THR A 196 7.32 -12.24 33.32
N LEU A 197 7.58 -11.14 32.63
CA LEU A 197 7.77 -9.83 33.23
C LEU A 197 6.49 -9.02 32.98
N SER A 198 5.70 -8.78 34.04
CA SER A 198 4.39 -8.14 33.92
C SER A 198 4.33 -6.84 34.69
N LEU A 199 3.85 -5.79 34.03
CA LEU A 199 3.60 -4.46 34.58
C LEU A 199 2.10 -4.18 34.46
N VAL A 200 1.38 -4.12 35.61
CA VAL A 200 -0.08 -3.93 35.63
C VAL A 200 -0.41 -2.76 36.56
N GLY A 201 -0.85 -1.63 36.01
CA GLY A 201 -1.06 -0.43 36.85
C GLY A 201 -1.80 0.69 36.13
N GLY A 202 -1.64 1.90 36.69
CA GLY A 202 -2.02 3.13 35.99
C GLY A 202 -1.15 3.35 34.76
N ASP A 203 -0.91 4.59 34.38
CA ASP A 203 -0.08 4.86 33.18
C ASP A 203 1.30 4.19 33.29
N ILE A 204 1.78 3.62 32.17
CA ILE A 204 3.09 2.96 32.12
C ILE A 204 3.99 3.75 31.18
N THR A 205 5.15 4.20 31.70
CA THR A 205 6.10 4.99 30.92
C THR A 205 7.50 4.37 30.91
N LEU A 206 8.07 4.24 29.72
CA LEU A 206 9.47 3.88 29.49
C LEU A 206 10.14 5.09 28.83
N GLU A 207 11.10 5.70 29.56
CA GLU A 207 11.72 6.96 29.18
C GLU A 207 13.24 6.88 29.21
N GLN A 208 13.86 7.84 28.52
CA GLN A 208 15.30 8.09 28.58
C GLN A 208 15.74 8.61 29.96
N ALA A 209 16.95 8.21 30.36
CA ALA A 209 17.59 8.83 31.52
C ALA A 209 17.84 10.33 31.30
N PRO A 210 17.78 11.18 32.34
CA PRO A 210 18.14 12.59 32.23
C PRO A 210 19.57 12.77 31.69
N ALA A 211 19.78 13.76 30.83
CA ALA A 211 21.06 14.03 30.22
C ALA A 211 22.18 14.23 31.25
N GLY A 212 23.26 13.44 31.20
CA GLY A 212 24.42 13.50 32.11
C GLY A 212 24.51 12.32 33.07
N THR A 213 23.65 11.33 32.97
CA THR A 213 23.77 10.05 33.65
C THR A 213 24.57 9.09 32.78
N ASP A 214 25.65 8.52 33.35
CA ASP A 214 26.52 7.59 32.62
C ASP A 214 25.99 6.17 32.82
N THR A 215 25.26 5.63 31.85
CA THR A 215 24.78 4.25 31.90
C THR A 215 25.89 3.31 31.41
N GLN A 216 26.61 2.73 32.33
CA GLN A 216 27.61 1.71 32.03
C GLN A 216 26.97 0.37 31.73
N LEU A 217 26.42 0.13 30.55
CA LEU A 217 26.26 -1.23 30.01
C LEU A 217 26.10 -1.17 28.48
N GLY A 218 27.15 -1.49 27.79
CA GLY A 218 27.23 -2.20 26.51
C GLY A 218 26.57 -1.61 25.26
N THR A 219 25.90 -0.46 25.31
CA THR A 219 25.38 0.23 24.13
C THR A 219 25.92 1.65 24.08
N PRO A 220 26.80 1.97 23.13
CA PRO A 220 27.29 3.33 22.96
C PRO A 220 26.13 4.21 22.49
N ASN A 221 25.62 5.06 23.32
CA ASN A 221 24.66 6.15 23.08
C ASN A 221 23.17 5.94 23.35
N SER A 222 22.64 4.77 23.76
CA SER A 222 21.23 4.75 24.18
C SER A 222 21.09 5.06 25.67
N THR A 223 20.54 6.21 25.99
CA THR A 223 20.13 6.59 27.34
C THR A 223 18.70 6.14 27.66
N GLY A 224 18.04 5.41 26.74
CA GLY A 224 16.70 4.87 26.87
C GLY A 224 16.58 3.73 27.89
N SER A 225 15.36 3.39 28.28
CA SER A 225 15.08 2.22 29.12
C SER A 225 15.12 0.96 28.28
N PHE A 226 15.72 -0.10 28.80
CA PHE A 226 15.81 -1.39 28.17
C PHE A 226 15.10 -2.44 29.03
N VAL A 227 14.05 -3.05 28.48
CA VAL A 227 13.30 -4.13 29.12
C VAL A 227 13.45 -5.38 28.27
N SER A 228 14.13 -6.40 28.78
CA SER A 228 14.34 -7.63 28.04
C SER A 228 13.91 -8.86 28.84
N ALA A 229 13.12 -9.70 28.19
CA ALA A 229 12.75 -11.02 28.67
C ALA A 229 12.95 -12.06 27.57
N THR A 230 14.15 -12.07 26.96
CA THR A 230 14.52 -13.00 25.85
C THR A 230 14.21 -14.45 26.21
N GLY A 231 13.52 -15.19 25.34
CA GLY A 231 13.01 -16.55 25.60
C GLY A 231 11.77 -16.59 26.50
N ASN A 232 11.18 -15.42 26.86
CA ASN A 232 10.04 -15.29 27.76
C ASN A 232 9.11 -14.16 27.30
N ARG A 233 8.21 -13.70 28.18
CA ARG A 233 7.14 -12.79 27.87
C ARG A 233 7.26 -11.47 28.63
N VAL A 234 6.94 -10.35 27.98
CA VAL A 234 6.70 -9.04 28.57
C VAL A 234 5.22 -8.69 28.43
N GLU A 235 4.61 -8.27 29.52
CA GLU A 235 3.21 -7.81 29.57
C GLU A 235 3.12 -6.43 30.16
N MET A 236 2.36 -5.54 29.52
CA MET A 236 2.05 -4.19 29.99
C MET A 236 0.54 -3.98 29.94
N VAL A 237 -0.08 -3.79 31.10
CA VAL A 237 -1.53 -3.54 31.20
C VAL A 237 -1.76 -2.24 31.96
N SER A 238 -2.29 -1.25 31.28
CA SER A 238 -2.56 0.07 31.85
C SER A 238 -4.06 0.31 32.01
N VAL A 239 -4.47 0.69 33.21
CA VAL A 239 -5.87 0.87 33.59
C VAL A 239 -6.10 2.24 34.24
N ALA A 240 -7.27 2.86 34.02
CA ALA A 240 -7.60 4.21 34.48
C ALA A 240 -8.94 4.30 35.22
N SER A 241 -9.54 3.18 35.54
CA SER A 241 -10.79 3.12 36.34
C SER A 241 -10.77 1.93 37.28
N ALA A 242 -11.72 1.83 38.17
CA ALA A 242 -11.93 0.64 38.98
C ALA A 242 -12.28 -0.58 38.12
N GLY A 243 -11.75 -1.75 38.50
CA GLY A 243 -11.97 -3.00 37.77
C GLY A 243 -10.97 -4.07 38.18
N GLU A 244 -10.96 -5.19 37.49
CA GLU A 244 -10.01 -6.28 37.69
C GLU A 244 -9.35 -6.68 36.37
N ALA A 245 -8.04 -6.74 36.37
CA ALA A 245 -7.25 -7.32 35.27
C ALA A 245 -7.06 -8.83 35.58
N VAL A 246 -7.69 -9.66 34.79
CA VAL A 246 -7.73 -11.11 35.02
C VAL A 246 -6.95 -11.82 33.89
N PRO A 247 -5.86 -12.55 34.19
CA PRO A 247 -5.20 -13.38 33.19
C PRO A 247 -6.20 -14.40 32.60
N ASP A 248 -6.35 -14.44 31.28
CA ASP A 248 -7.37 -15.26 30.60
C ASP A 248 -6.93 -16.72 30.32
N GLY A 249 -5.70 -17.05 30.62
CA GLY A 249 -5.12 -18.36 30.42
C GLY A 249 -4.42 -18.57 29.09
N ASP A 250 -4.65 -17.67 28.11
CA ASP A 250 -3.97 -17.64 26.80
C ASP A 250 -2.84 -16.60 26.77
N SER A 251 -2.34 -16.26 27.98
CA SER A 251 -1.28 -15.28 28.20
C SER A 251 -1.68 -13.83 27.93
N ASN A 252 -2.96 -13.50 27.92
CA ASN A 252 -3.52 -12.15 27.83
C ASN A 252 -4.27 -11.79 29.11
N TYR A 253 -4.84 -10.61 29.16
CA TYR A 253 -5.66 -10.14 30.28
C TYR A 253 -7.07 -9.77 29.82
N ASP A 254 -8.07 -10.28 30.51
CA ASP A 254 -9.42 -9.73 30.43
C ASP A 254 -9.47 -8.43 31.26
N VAL A 255 -9.62 -7.32 30.55
CA VAL A 255 -9.75 -5.95 31.10
C VAL A 255 -11.16 -5.37 30.88
N SER A 256 -12.11 -6.19 30.49
CA SER A 256 -13.49 -5.76 30.14
C SER A 256 -14.28 -5.16 31.31
N SER A 257 -13.82 -5.39 32.53
CA SER A 257 -14.43 -4.82 33.74
C SER A 257 -14.09 -3.34 33.97
N PHE A 258 -13.13 -2.77 33.24
CA PHE A 258 -12.74 -1.38 33.37
C PHE A 258 -13.56 -0.48 32.44
N ASP A 259 -14.05 0.64 32.95
CA ASP A 259 -14.72 1.67 32.14
C ASP A 259 -13.74 2.41 31.22
N THR A 260 -12.50 2.61 31.70
CA THR A 260 -11.42 3.29 30.97
C THR A 260 -10.08 2.62 31.25
N LEU A 261 -9.25 2.55 30.20
CA LEU A 261 -7.87 2.09 30.28
C LEU A 261 -6.90 3.27 30.28
N GLY A 262 -5.74 3.12 30.93
CA GLY A 262 -4.66 4.09 31.04
C GLY A 262 -3.72 4.06 29.84
N ASP A 263 -2.73 4.92 29.83
CA ASP A 263 -1.83 5.10 28.69
C ASP A 263 -0.51 4.34 28.89
N ILE A 264 0.06 3.89 27.78
CA ILE A 264 1.37 3.23 27.74
C ILE A 264 2.25 4.01 26.76
N GLU A 265 3.41 4.48 27.20
CA GLU A 265 4.35 5.23 26.38
C GLU A 265 5.76 4.61 26.46
N ILE A 266 6.34 4.36 25.28
CA ILE A 266 7.72 3.94 25.09
C ILE A 266 8.42 5.04 24.30
N SER A 267 9.38 5.75 24.92
CA SER A 267 10.00 6.93 24.34
C SER A 267 11.49 7.05 24.62
N GLY A 268 12.17 7.94 23.87
CA GLY A 268 13.55 8.32 24.11
C GLY A 268 14.57 7.22 23.89
N GLY A 269 14.45 6.42 22.83
CA GLY A 269 15.37 5.33 22.53
C GLY A 269 15.17 4.10 23.42
N SER A 270 14.02 3.97 24.06
CA SER A 270 13.69 2.81 24.88
C SER A 270 13.38 1.58 24.02
N VAL A 271 13.75 0.40 24.55
CA VAL A 271 13.55 -0.88 23.84
C VAL A 271 12.87 -1.88 24.78
N VAL A 272 11.86 -2.56 24.25
CA VAL A 272 11.22 -3.72 24.86
C VAL A 272 11.52 -4.92 23.96
N ASP A 273 12.17 -5.96 24.49
CA ASP A 273 12.54 -7.16 23.75
C ASP A 273 12.13 -8.43 24.49
N ALA A 274 11.33 -9.27 23.84
CA ALA A 274 10.88 -10.52 24.43
C ALA A 274 10.57 -11.54 23.31
N THR A 275 10.30 -12.79 23.66
CA THR A 275 9.73 -13.77 22.73
C THR A 275 8.28 -13.42 22.39
N SER A 276 7.52 -12.96 23.41
CA SER A 276 6.17 -12.46 23.20
C SER A 276 5.97 -11.16 23.96
N VAL A 277 5.29 -10.20 23.35
CA VAL A 277 4.97 -8.91 23.94
C VAL A 277 3.46 -8.72 23.93
N TYR A 278 2.88 -8.48 25.08
CA TYR A 278 1.46 -8.16 25.25
C TYR A 278 1.28 -6.76 25.82
N ILE A 279 0.52 -5.93 25.13
CA ILE A 279 0.25 -4.54 25.52
C ILE A 279 -1.26 -4.30 25.51
N SER A 280 -1.80 -3.85 26.66
CA SER A 280 -3.22 -3.51 26.75
C SER A 280 -3.41 -2.19 27.49
N GLY A 281 -4.08 -1.22 26.85
CA GLY A 281 -4.25 0.10 27.41
C GLY A 281 -5.31 0.95 26.72
N GLY A 282 -5.40 2.21 27.14
CA GLY A 282 -6.26 3.20 26.49
C GLY A 282 -5.60 3.80 25.26
N LYS A 283 -4.37 4.25 25.42
CA LYS A 283 -3.51 4.74 24.35
C LYS A 283 -2.15 4.05 24.45
N PHE A 284 -1.65 3.61 23.31
CA PHE A 284 -0.28 3.10 23.19
C PHE A 284 0.54 4.03 22.28
N THR A 285 1.69 4.49 22.77
CA THR A 285 2.57 5.38 22.01
C THR A 285 4.00 4.84 22.01
N VAL A 286 4.60 4.75 20.83
CA VAL A 286 6.03 4.51 20.64
C VAL A 286 6.62 5.71 19.91
N ASN A 287 7.60 6.37 20.54
CA ASN A 287 8.21 7.57 20.00
C ASN A 287 9.74 7.45 20.01
N ASP A 288 10.36 7.43 18.83
CA ASP A 288 11.80 7.19 18.65
C ASP A 288 12.30 5.98 19.48
N SER A 289 11.54 4.88 19.45
CA SER A 289 11.74 3.72 20.33
C SER A 289 11.22 2.44 19.68
N VAL A 290 11.47 1.28 20.25
CA VAL A 290 11.09 -0.02 19.66
C VAL A 290 10.47 -0.96 20.70
N ALA A 291 9.38 -1.62 20.32
CA ALA A 291 8.91 -2.86 20.92
C ALA A 291 9.22 -4.02 19.96
N ALA A 292 9.99 -5.00 20.38
CA ALA A 292 10.54 -6.01 19.48
C ALA A 292 10.41 -7.44 20.04
N THR A 293 10.49 -8.40 19.13
CA THR A 293 10.76 -9.80 19.47
C THR A 293 12.00 -10.26 18.74
N GLY A 294 12.87 -11.01 19.45
CA GLY A 294 14.08 -11.55 18.84
C GLY A 294 15.16 -10.52 18.49
N PHE A 295 15.07 -9.31 19.01
CA PHE A 295 16.00 -8.22 18.71
C PHE A 295 17.46 -8.53 19.10
N PHE A 296 17.66 -9.32 20.16
CA PHE A 296 18.99 -9.72 20.62
C PHE A 296 19.23 -11.22 20.39
N PHE A 297 19.82 -11.57 19.28
CA PHE A 297 20.35 -12.92 19.08
C PHE A 297 21.61 -13.11 19.92
N VAL A 298 21.55 -13.95 20.93
CA VAL A 298 22.76 -14.42 21.63
C VAL A 298 23.29 -15.62 20.86
N ALA A 299 24.51 -15.52 20.33
CA ALA A 299 25.15 -16.62 19.65
C ALA A 299 25.13 -17.91 20.50
N GLY A 300 24.46 -18.97 20.01
CA GLY A 300 24.31 -20.26 20.67
C GLY A 300 23.01 -20.45 21.46
N MET A 301 22.07 -19.51 21.44
CA MET A 301 20.68 -19.74 21.84
C MET A 301 19.84 -19.90 20.58
N ALA A 302 19.23 -21.06 20.42
CA ALA A 302 18.22 -21.25 19.37
C ALA A 302 17.04 -20.31 19.65
N PRO A 303 16.49 -19.60 18.64
CA PRO A 303 15.22 -18.90 18.79
C PRO A 303 14.14 -19.92 19.19
N PRO A 304 13.06 -19.48 19.89
CA PRO A 304 12.00 -20.38 20.27
C PRO A 304 11.36 -20.99 19.02
N PRO A 305 11.03 -22.30 19.05
CA PRO A 305 10.52 -23.00 17.88
C PRO A 305 9.17 -22.47 17.37
N ASP A 306 8.41 -21.77 18.19
CA ASP A 306 7.02 -21.36 17.91
C ASP A 306 6.86 -19.84 17.70
N GLY A 307 7.92 -19.09 17.41
CA GLY A 307 7.89 -17.68 16.98
C GLY A 307 7.42 -16.66 18.02
N GLY A 308 6.53 -16.97 18.93
CA GLY A 308 5.92 -16.01 19.86
C GLY A 308 4.83 -15.13 19.23
N SER A 309 4.51 -13.99 19.88
CA SER A 309 3.56 -13.01 19.35
C SER A 309 3.81 -11.59 19.86
N ILE A 310 3.37 -10.59 19.11
CA ILE A 310 3.23 -9.21 19.57
C ILE A 310 1.76 -8.83 19.50
N ASP A 311 1.12 -8.66 20.66
CA ASP A 311 -0.29 -8.33 20.75
C ASP A 311 -0.48 -6.94 21.38
N VAL A 312 -1.00 -5.99 20.62
CA VAL A 312 -1.30 -4.63 21.07
C VAL A 312 -2.80 -4.38 21.00
N SER A 313 -3.39 -4.05 22.15
CA SER A 313 -4.80 -3.67 22.22
C SER A 313 -4.94 -2.32 22.93
N ALA A 314 -5.33 -1.28 22.18
CA ALA A 314 -5.57 0.05 22.72
C ALA A 314 -7.01 0.49 22.45
N SER A 315 -7.76 0.80 23.51
CA SER A 315 -9.17 1.15 23.35
C SER A 315 -9.42 2.49 22.65
N ARG A 316 -8.41 3.37 22.56
CA ARG A 316 -8.48 4.70 21.94
C ARG A 316 -7.53 4.84 20.76
N GLU A 317 -6.23 4.83 20.97
CA GLU A 317 -5.23 5.18 19.96
C GLU A 317 -3.98 4.32 20.08
N VAL A 318 -3.43 3.95 18.92
CA VAL A 318 -2.05 3.46 18.79
C VAL A 318 -1.28 4.46 17.94
N ASN A 319 -0.16 4.99 18.48
CA ASN A 319 0.64 6.00 17.77
C ASN A 319 2.11 5.58 17.71
N PHE A 320 2.65 5.50 16.51
CA PHE A 320 4.08 5.31 16.27
C PHE A 320 4.65 6.55 15.58
N THR A 321 5.73 7.09 16.15
CA THR A 321 6.38 8.29 15.60
C THR A 321 7.89 8.08 15.58
N GLY A 322 8.51 8.33 14.45
CA GLY A 322 9.96 8.31 14.27
C GLY A 322 10.45 9.64 13.68
N THR A 323 11.33 10.34 14.38
CA THR A 323 11.89 11.62 13.89
C THR A 323 13.14 11.43 13.04
N ALA A 324 13.83 10.30 13.20
CA ALA A 324 15.00 9.90 12.44
C ALA A 324 15.14 8.37 12.49
N PRO A 325 15.90 7.79 11.56
CA PRO A 325 16.26 6.38 11.64
C PRO A 325 16.94 6.06 12.97
N LEU A 326 16.45 5.06 13.68
CA LEU A 326 17.07 4.58 14.90
C LEU A 326 18.37 3.85 14.54
N GLN A 327 19.51 4.35 14.99
CA GLN A 327 20.79 3.66 14.87
C GLN A 327 21.06 2.93 16.18
N ILE A 328 21.01 1.62 16.14
CA ILE A 328 21.38 0.78 17.28
C ILE A 328 22.78 0.23 16.98
N GLU A 329 23.81 0.92 17.45
CA GLU A 329 25.18 0.40 17.37
C GLU A 329 25.42 -0.63 18.48
N VAL A 330 25.80 -1.83 18.10
CA VAL A 330 26.30 -2.86 19.02
C VAL A 330 27.80 -2.91 18.92
N ASP A 331 28.46 -2.79 20.06
CA ASP A 331 29.93 -2.84 20.14
C ASP A 331 30.45 -4.21 19.67
N PRO A 332 31.27 -4.29 18.58
CA PRO A 332 31.76 -5.56 18.05
C PRO A 332 32.80 -6.27 18.95
N GLY A 333 33.08 -5.73 20.13
CA GLY A 333 34.15 -6.24 21.02
C GLY A 333 33.69 -7.10 22.20
N SER A 334 32.41 -7.24 22.53
CA SER A 334 32.02 -7.84 23.81
C SER A 334 30.68 -8.55 23.87
N GLY A 335 30.13 -9.06 22.81
CA GLY A 335 28.87 -9.75 22.96
C GLY A 335 28.16 -10.12 21.67
N PRO A 336 26.91 -10.53 21.74
CA PRO A 336 26.17 -11.00 20.60
C PRO A 336 26.17 -9.96 19.46
N VAL A 337 26.43 -10.43 18.26
CA VAL A 337 26.39 -9.63 17.04
C VAL A 337 24.91 -9.35 16.78
N THR A 338 24.47 -8.12 16.97
CA THR A 338 23.21 -7.73 16.36
C THR A 338 23.43 -7.60 14.88
N PRO A 339 22.56 -8.15 14.04
CA PRO A 339 22.61 -7.86 12.63
C PRO A 339 22.33 -6.36 12.44
N THR A 340 23.36 -5.58 12.07
CA THR A 340 23.06 -4.38 11.28
C THR A 340 22.24 -4.86 10.10
N GLN A 341 21.20 -4.15 9.71
CA GLN A 341 20.50 -4.48 8.46
C GLN A 341 21.58 -4.70 7.37
N PRO A 342 21.52 -5.76 6.59
CA PRO A 342 22.61 -6.10 5.67
C PRO A 342 22.97 -4.98 4.67
N ASP A 343 22.03 -4.08 4.44
CA ASP A 343 22.14 -2.91 3.56
C ASP A 343 22.40 -1.59 4.30
N GLY A 344 22.58 -1.61 5.64
CA GLY A 344 22.76 -0.40 6.44
C GLY A 344 21.49 0.45 6.54
N GLY A 345 20.33 -0.13 6.25
CA GLY A 345 19.05 0.53 6.31
C GLY A 345 18.65 1.01 7.71
N PRO A 346 17.74 1.98 7.82
CA PRO A 346 17.34 2.57 9.09
C PRO A 346 16.44 1.61 9.89
N TYR A 347 16.61 1.58 11.21
CA TYR A 347 15.60 1.01 12.10
C TYR A 347 14.44 2.00 12.28
N TYR A 348 13.22 1.47 12.24
CA TYR A 348 12.00 2.23 12.42
C TYR A 348 11.58 2.26 13.88
N SER A 349 11.01 3.38 14.32
CA SER A 349 10.32 3.48 15.60
C SER A 349 9.00 2.73 15.55
N GLY A 350 8.68 1.90 16.54
CA GLY A 350 7.40 1.17 16.53
C GLY A 350 7.55 -0.28 16.96
N ILE A 351 7.08 -1.19 16.13
CA ILE A 351 7.11 -2.63 16.38
C ILE A 351 8.02 -3.31 15.36
N THR A 352 8.93 -4.14 15.85
CA THR A 352 9.79 -4.95 14.98
C THR A 352 9.86 -6.39 15.49
N ALA A 353 9.52 -7.34 14.62
CA ALA A 353 9.65 -8.76 14.90
C ALA A 353 10.77 -9.36 14.05
N PHE A 354 11.50 -10.30 14.63
CA PHE A 354 12.58 -11.00 13.94
C PHE A 354 12.36 -12.51 14.04
N GLY A 355 12.49 -13.21 12.90
CA GLY A 355 12.43 -14.66 12.83
C GLY A 355 13.65 -15.25 12.12
N GLY A 356 13.88 -16.54 12.37
CA GLY A 356 15.01 -17.27 11.82
C GLY A 356 16.36 -16.89 12.45
N SER A 357 17.29 -17.79 12.43
CA SER A 357 18.67 -17.52 12.82
C SER A 357 19.52 -17.36 11.57
N PRO A 358 20.32 -16.29 11.44
CA PRO A 358 21.27 -16.18 10.33
C PRO A 358 22.45 -17.14 10.44
N ILE A 359 22.51 -17.96 11.51
CA ILE A 359 23.63 -18.88 11.77
C ILE A 359 23.36 -20.21 11.06
N PRO A 360 24.21 -20.64 10.12
CA PRO A 360 24.05 -21.91 9.44
C PRO A 360 24.02 -23.10 10.40
N GLY A 361 22.95 -23.92 10.33
CA GLY A 361 22.79 -25.12 11.15
C GLY A 361 21.93 -24.95 12.39
N ASP A 362 21.44 -23.74 12.68
CA ASP A 362 20.41 -23.55 13.68
C ASP A 362 19.06 -24.13 13.19
N PRO A 363 18.20 -24.58 14.08
CA PRO A 363 16.89 -25.09 13.69
C PRO A 363 16.03 -23.98 13.09
N PRO A 364 15.10 -24.31 12.17
CA PRO A 364 14.11 -23.36 11.67
C PRO A 364 13.34 -22.69 12.82
N SER A 365 13.09 -21.40 12.72
CA SER A 365 12.30 -20.64 13.67
C SER A 365 11.38 -19.69 12.92
N ASP A 366 10.08 -19.75 13.21
CA ASP A 366 9.11 -18.84 12.64
C ASP A 366 9.27 -17.43 13.25
N ALA A 367 8.98 -16.40 12.48
CA ALA A 367 8.81 -15.07 13.02
C ALA A 367 7.44 -14.97 13.70
N PRO A 368 7.30 -14.14 14.76
CA PRO A 368 6.04 -14.03 15.48
C PRO A 368 4.97 -13.31 14.67
N ASP A 369 3.70 -13.64 14.97
CA ASP A 369 2.57 -12.85 14.49
C ASP A 369 2.51 -11.50 15.23
N ILE A 370 2.06 -10.45 14.53
CA ILE A 370 1.86 -9.11 15.07
C ILE A 370 0.38 -8.74 14.95
N SER A 371 -0.28 -8.51 16.07
CA SER A 371 -1.67 -8.07 16.11
C SER A 371 -1.78 -6.71 16.79
N ILE A 372 -2.34 -5.72 16.08
CA ILE A 372 -2.56 -4.36 16.59
C ILE A 372 -4.03 -4.03 16.47
N SER A 373 -4.66 -3.70 17.59
CA SER A 373 -6.03 -3.21 17.61
C SER A 373 -6.13 -1.89 18.36
N GLY A 374 -6.80 -0.90 17.75
CA GLY A 374 -6.99 0.41 18.34
C GLY A 374 -8.29 1.08 17.91
N GLY A 375 -8.64 2.20 18.57
CA GLY A 375 -9.63 3.12 18.01
C GLY A 375 -9.08 3.71 16.71
N ASP A 376 -8.02 4.52 16.83
CA ASP A 376 -7.23 4.99 15.70
C ASP A 376 -5.81 4.44 15.77
N VAL A 377 -5.24 4.07 14.62
CA VAL A 377 -3.85 3.60 14.50
C VAL A 377 -3.10 4.57 13.59
N ASN A 378 -2.13 5.28 14.14
CA ASN A 378 -1.38 6.31 13.45
C ASN A 378 0.11 5.98 13.43
N MET A 379 0.71 5.99 12.26
CA MET A 379 2.14 5.81 12.06
C MET A 379 2.67 6.98 11.22
N THR A 380 3.75 7.62 11.67
CA THR A 380 4.29 8.77 10.96
C THR A 380 5.81 8.90 11.10
N GLY A 381 6.46 9.36 10.04
CA GLY A 381 7.91 9.49 9.97
C GLY A 381 8.61 8.14 9.90
N PHE A 382 9.86 8.06 10.36
CA PHE A 382 10.60 6.80 10.43
C PHE A 382 9.99 5.86 11.49
N SER A 383 8.73 5.47 11.29
CA SER A 383 8.02 4.58 12.19
C SER A 383 7.35 3.44 11.42
N GLY A 384 7.02 2.35 12.12
CA GLY A 384 6.35 1.26 11.44
C GLY A 384 6.11 0.01 12.27
N VAL A 385 5.56 -0.97 11.58
CA VAL A 385 5.36 -2.35 12.03
C VAL A 385 6.07 -3.24 11.04
N ILE A 386 7.16 -3.86 11.45
CA ILE A 386 8.01 -4.60 10.54
C ILE A 386 8.28 -6.01 11.10
N ASN A 387 7.98 -6.99 10.28
CA ASN A 387 8.33 -8.37 10.53
C ASN A 387 9.45 -8.77 9.57
N GLN A 388 10.61 -9.14 10.09
CA GLN A 388 11.81 -9.46 9.32
C GLN A 388 12.26 -10.89 9.59
N ARG A 389 12.64 -11.57 8.55
CA ARG A 389 13.13 -12.93 8.65
C ARG A 389 14.50 -13.07 8.01
N PHE A 390 15.44 -13.71 8.76
CA PHE A 390 16.85 -13.88 8.37
C PHE A 390 17.30 -15.33 8.26
N GLY A 391 16.43 -16.30 8.48
CA GLY A 391 16.80 -17.74 8.48
C GLY A 391 15.63 -18.62 8.07
N PRO A 392 15.77 -19.97 8.11
CA PRO A 392 14.70 -20.92 7.80
C PRO A 392 13.51 -20.78 8.76
N GLY A 393 12.27 -20.97 8.28
CA GLY A 393 11.00 -20.86 9.02
C GLY A 393 9.98 -20.02 8.24
N ASN A 394 8.80 -19.73 8.79
CA ASN A 394 7.81 -18.84 8.19
C ASN A 394 7.91 -17.43 8.80
N ALA A 395 7.60 -16.41 8.02
CA ALA A 395 7.29 -15.11 8.61
C ALA A 395 5.87 -15.13 9.18
N GLY A 396 5.68 -14.47 10.34
CA GLY A 396 4.35 -14.32 10.93
C GLY A 396 3.49 -13.29 10.21
N ASP A 397 2.20 -13.33 10.44
CA ASP A 397 1.23 -12.40 9.88
C ASP A 397 1.25 -11.05 10.62
N ILE A 398 0.84 -9.98 9.93
CA ILE A 398 0.61 -8.65 10.51
C ILE A 398 -0.87 -8.29 10.36
N ASP A 399 -1.57 -8.18 11.48
CA ASP A 399 -2.97 -7.79 11.55
C ASP A 399 -3.13 -6.42 12.22
N ILE A 400 -3.69 -5.43 11.51
CA ILE A 400 -3.95 -4.09 12.03
C ILE A 400 -5.44 -3.78 11.96
N LYS A 401 -6.05 -3.45 13.09
CA LYS A 401 -7.48 -3.13 13.20
C LYS A 401 -7.70 -1.78 13.86
N GLY A 402 -8.54 -0.93 13.22
CA GLY A 402 -8.83 0.39 13.75
C GLY A 402 -10.14 0.99 13.24
N GLN A 403 -10.51 2.16 13.78
CA GLN A 403 -11.50 3.00 13.11
C GLN A 403 -10.87 3.73 11.94
N THR A 404 -9.73 4.36 12.20
CA THR A 404 -8.85 4.94 11.19
C THR A 404 -7.48 4.27 11.29
N VAL A 405 -6.91 3.89 10.17
CA VAL A 405 -5.51 3.51 10.07
C VAL A 405 -4.81 4.51 9.15
N ALA A 406 -3.86 5.28 9.70
CA ALA A 406 -3.11 6.29 8.97
C ALA A 406 -1.61 5.94 8.99
N ILE A 407 -1.02 5.80 7.82
CA ILE A 407 0.40 5.50 7.61
C ILE A 407 0.96 6.63 6.75
N THR A 408 1.83 7.46 7.35
CA THR A 408 2.18 8.75 6.74
C THR A 408 3.66 9.09 6.83
N ASN A 409 4.16 9.90 5.89
CA ASN A 409 5.47 10.55 5.95
C ASN A 409 6.67 9.61 6.13
N GLY A 410 6.71 8.48 5.46
CA GLY A 410 7.81 7.51 5.57
C GLY A 410 7.53 6.36 6.53
N ALA A 411 6.31 6.26 7.05
CA ALA A 411 5.93 5.12 7.88
C ALA A 411 5.65 3.87 7.03
N VAL A 412 6.02 2.69 7.57
CA VAL A 412 5.97 1.42 6.84
C VAL A 412 5.30 0.33 7.67
N VAL A 413 4.42 -0.43 7.04
CA VAL A 413 4.01 -1.75 7.53
C VAL A 413 4.60 -2.78 6.58
N GLY A 414 5.53 -3.58 7.07
CA GLY A 414 6.32 -4.45 6.21
C GLY A 414 6.50 -5.87 6.75
N ASN A 415 6.34 -6.82 5.85
CA ASN A 415 6.69 -8.20 6.08
C ASN A 415 7.79 -8.59 5.09
N VAL A 416 9.03 -8.80 5.58
CA VAL A 416 10.22 -8.87 4.74
C VAL A 416 10.99 -10.16 5.01
N ASN A 417 11.19 -10.94 3.99
CA ASN A 417 12.00 -12.16 4.05
C ASN A 417 13.34 -11.94 3.33
N PHE A 418 14.44 -12.00 4.08
CA PHE A 418 15.79 -11.92 3.55
C PHE A 418 16.45 -13.29 3.32
N TYR A 419 15.72 -14.39 3.55
CA TYR A 419 16.23 -15.74 3.40
C TYR A 419 15.43 -16.51 2.36
N ALA A 420 16.11 -16.93 1.30
CA ALA A 420 15.56 -17.81 0.28
C ALA A 420 15.84 -19.27 0.64
N GLY A 421 14.98 -19.88 1.45
CA GLY A 421 15.01 -21.31 1.77
C GLY A 421 13.81 -22.04 1.19
N SER A 422 13.93 -23.34 1.02
CA SER A 422 12.89 -24.14 0.38
C SER A 422 11.55 -24.14 1.15
N GLY A 423 10.50 -23.63 0.54
CA GLY A 423 9.11 -23.76 1.01
C GLY A 423 8.68 -22.81 2.11
N ASP A 424 9.49 -21.81 2.43
CA ASP A 424 9.18 -20.85 3.47
C ASP A 424 8.40 -19.67 2.89
N SER A 425 7.26 -19.30 3.48
CA SER A 425 6.43 -18.19 3.03
C SER A 425 6.68 -16.92 3.84
N VAL A 426 6.51 -15.76 3.19
CA VAL A 426 6.33 -14.48 3.88
C VAL A 426 4.91 -14.43 4.43
N GLY A 427 4.73 -13.95 5.68
CA GLY A 427 3.42 -13.79 6.27
C GLY A 427 2.58 -12.72 5.58
N ASN A 428 1.29 -12.73 5.82
CA ASN A 428 0.34 -11.81 5.21
C ASN A 428 0.25 -10.50 5.98
N ILE A 429 -0.23 -9.45 5.31
CA ILE A 429 -0.56 -8.16 5.93
C ILE A 429 -2.06 -7.94 5.78
N THR A 430 -2.76 -7.75 6.89
CA THR A 430 -4.19 -7.43 6.91
C THR A 430 -4.42 -6.10 7.61
N VAL A 431 -5.12 -5.17 6.95
CA VAL A 431 -5.53 -3.89 7.53
C VAL A 431 -7.06 -3.78 7.45
N ASP A 432 -7.72 -3.77 8.61
CA ASP A 432 -9.17 -3.67 8.74
C ASP A 432 -9.55 -2.35 9.41
N ALA A 433 -10.19 -1.42 8.68
CA ALA A 433 -10.62 -0.14 9.23
C ALA A 433 -11.89 0.42 8.59
N ASN A 434 -12.48 1.45 9.22
CA ASN A 434 -13.51 2.23 8.55
C ASN A 434 -12.90 3.20 7.52
N GLN A 435 -11.67 3.65 7.76
CA GLN A 435 -10.89 4.48 6.87
C GLN A 435 -9.42 4.08 6.91
N VAL A 436 -8.79 4.01 5.75
CA VAL A 436 -7.33 3.81 5.61
C VAL A 436 -6.75 5.00 4.83
N ILE A 437 -5.67 5.57 5.34
CA ILE A 437 -4.95 6.69 4.73
C ILE A 437 -3.47 6.30 4.61
N LEU A 438 -2.97 6.24 3.40
CA LEU A 438 -1.55 6.11 3.10
C LEU A 438 -1.11 7.43 2.45
N ASP A 439 -0.21 8.18 3.08
CA ASP A 439 0.18 9.52 2.65
C ASP A 439 1.69 9.70 2.73
N GLY A 440 2.36 9.66 1.59
CA GLY A 440 3.81 9.83 1.47
C GLY A 440 4.27 11.28 1.35
N GLU A 441 3.38 12.29 1.44
CA GLU A 441 3.77 13.69 1.34
C GLU A 441 4.79 14.08 2.42
N GLY A 442 5.99 14.45 1.99
CA GLY A 442 7.10 14.77 2.91
C GLY A 442 7.91 13.59 3.38
N ASP A 443 7.74 12.42 2.76
CA ASP A 443 8.46 11.19 3.10
C ASP A 443 9.99 11.36 3.05
N PRO A 444 10.68 11.20 4.19
CA PRO A 444 12.13 11.27 4.24
C PRO A 444 12.81 9.93 3.90
N SER A 445 12.07 8.82 3.86
CA SER A 445 12.59 7.46 3.65
C SER A 445 12.56 7.03 2.18
N GLY A 446 11.68 7.63 1.38
CA GLY A 446 11.41 7.27 -0.01
C GLY A 446 10.37 6.17 -0.20
N PHE A 447 9.80 5.60 0.89
CA PHE A 447 8.69 4.66 0.82
C PHE A 447 7.73 4.84 2.01
N THR A 448 6.48 5.04 1.71
CA THR A 448 5.37 5.06 2.68
C THR A 448 4.33 4.03 2.27
N GLY A 449 3.86 3.18 3.19
CA GLY A 449 2.76 2.28 2.88
C GLY A 449 2.89 0.86 3.40
N LEU A 450 2.33 -0.09 2.64
CA LEU A 450 2.31 -1.52 2.95
C LEU A 450 3.26 -2.26 2.01
N ASN A 451 4.13 -3.10 2.56
CA ASN A 451 5.10 -3.86 1.77
C ASN A 451 5.22 -5.31 2.25
N SER A 452 4.94 -6.26 1.39
CA SER A 452 5.28 -7.66 1.59
C SER A 452 6.34 -8.08 0.57
N SER A 453 7.56 -8.36 1.02
CA SER A 453 8.69 -8.58 0.12
C SER A 453 9.48 -9.82 0.45
N SER A 454 9.84 -10.56 -0.58
CA SER A 454 10.76 -11.69 -0.51
C SER A 454 12.03 -11.36 -1.31
N PHE A 455 13.16 -11.28 -0.62
CA PHE A 455 14.46 -10.95 -1.22
C PHE A 455 15.38 -12.16 -1.22
N PHE A 456 16.17 -12.27 -2.25
CA PHE A 456 17.39 -13.05 -2.21
C PHE A 456 18.53 -12.13 -1.73
N SER A 457 19.03 -12.35 -0.51
CA SER A 457 20.19 -11.59 -0.01
C SER A 457 21.46 -12.45 -0.02
N PRO A 458 22.37 -12.24 -0.97
CA PRO A 458 23.70 -12.84 -0.91
C PRO A 458 24.63 -12.10 0.07
N VAL A 459 24.17 -11.04 0.74
CA VAL A 459 25.03 -10.06 1.42
C VAL A 459 25.23 -10.35 2.91
N PHE A 460 25.15 -11.58 3.37
CA PHE A 460 25.85 -11.90 4.62
C PHE A 460 27.32 -12.24 4.32
N GLY A 461 28.09 -11.25 3.83
CA GLY A 461 29.53 -11.32 3.66
C GLY A 461 30.32 -11.46 4.97
N LEU A 462 29.75 -12.10 5.99
CA LEU A 462 30.37 -12.34 7.29
C LEU A 462 30.64 -13.81 7.57
N VAL A 463 30.26 -14.72 6.70
CA VAL A 463 30.70 -16.13 6.86
C VAL A 463 31.05 -16.67 5.48
N ASP A 464 32.27 -17.20 5.32
CA ASP A 464 32.54 -18.21 4.31
C ASP A 464 31.47 -19.30 4.47
N ILE A 465 30.39 -19.22 3.67
CA ILE A 465 29.38 -20.26 3.61
C ILE A 465 30.10 -21.48 3.01
N PRO A 466 30.36 -22.52 3.83
CA PRO A 466 31.08 -23.65 3.29
C PRO A 466 30.22 -24.31 2.19
N PRO A 467 30.80 -24.70 1.06
CA PRO A 467 30.07 -25.51 0.12
C PRO A 467 29.52 -26.74 0.89
N PRO A 468 28.16 -26.98 0.88
CA PRO A 468 27.38 -27.09 -0.32
C PRO A 468 26.13 -26.17 -0.34
N PHE A 469 26.22 -24.91 0.03
CA PHE A 469 25.14 -24.00 -0.24
C PHE A 469 25.26 -23.57 -1.72
N ASP A 470 24.52 -24.23 -2.55
CA ASP A 470 24.28 -23.84 -3.92
C ASP A 470 22.99 -23.02 -3.92
N PRO A 471 23.03 -21.70 -4.06
CA PRO A 471 21.82 -20.88 -4.14
C PRO A 471 20.96 -21.23 -5.36
N PHE A 472 21.46 -22.04 -6.28
CA PHE A 472 20.81 -22.50 -7.49
C PHE A 472 20.53 -24.01 -7.47
N ASN A 473 20.54 -24.65 -6.28
CA ASN A 473 20.11 -26.01 -6.17
C ASN A 473 18.64 -26.10 -6.63
N PRO A 474 18.31 -26.84 -7.70
CA PRO A 474 16.94 -27.02 -8.18
C PRO A 474 16.01 -27.71 -7.17
N GLU A 475 16.55 -28.21 -6.06
CA GLU A 475 15.77 -28.71 -4.93
C GLU A 475 15.39 -27.58 -3.95
N LEU A 476 15.89 -26.34 -4.11
CA LEU A 476 15.49 -25.18 -3.32
C LEU A 476 14.25 -24.55 -3.96
N THR A 477 13.11 -24.67 -3.29
CA THR A 477 11.94 -23.85 -3.60
C THR A 477 12.11 -22.51 -2.91
N TYR A 478 12.06 -21.42 -3.66
CA TYR A 478 12.12 -20.06 -3.14
C TYR A 478 10.82 -19.68 -2.48
N GLY A 479 10.88 -18.89 -1.41
CA GLY A 479 9.68 -18.43 -0.70
C GLY A 479 8.95 -17.34 -1.48
N ASP A 480 7.64 -17.46 -1.53
CA ASP A 480 6.75 -16.46 -2.12
C ASP A 480 6.64 -15.24 -1.21
N SER A 481 6.30 -14.06 -1.73
CA SER A 481 5.91 -12.94 -0.87
C SER A 481 4.47 -13.14 -0.36
N GLY A 482 4.17 -12.57 0.82
CA GLY A 482 2.85 -12.73 1.45
C GLY A 482 1.78 -11.85 0.82
N ASP A 483 0.53 -12.23 1.02
CA ASP A 483 -0.64 -11.50 0.54
C ASP A 483 -0.88 -10.23 1.36
N ILE A 484 -1.43 -9.20 0.71
CA ILE A 484 -1.84 -7.95 1.37
C ILE A 484 -3.36 -7.77 1.22
N THR A 485 -4.05 -7.62 2.35
CA THR A 485 -5.48 -7.36 2.38
C THR A 485 -5.77 -6.03 3.07
N VAL A 486 -6.47 -5.13 2.40
CA VAL A 486 -6.93 -3.85 2.95
C VAL A 486 -8.44 -3.75 2.89
N ASN A 487 -9.09 -3.69 4.03
CA ASN A 487 -10.54 -3.49 4.15
C ASN A 487 -10.82 -2.10 4.74
N ALA A 488 -11.24 -1.16 3.89
CA ALA A 488 -11.59 0.22 4.25
C ALA A 488 -13.07 0.49 3.94
N ILE A 489 -13.96 -0.28 4.60
CA ILE A 489 -15.39 -0.38 4.22
C ILE A 489 -16.28 0.68 4.85
N GLY A 490 -15.77 1.52 5.73
CA GLY A 490 -16.51 2.63 6.33
C GLY A 490 -16.57 3.86 5.41
N PRO A 491 -17.25 4.94 5.84
CA PRO A 491 -17.53 6.11 4.98
C PRO A 491 -16.26 6.85 4.49
N GLY A 492 -15.12 6.65 5.15
CA GLY A 492 -13.84 7.27 4.77
C GLY A 492 -13.15 6.60 3.60
N GLY A 493 -13.41 5.30 3.37
CA GLY A 493 -12.78 4.53 2.31
C GLY A 493 -11.27 4.42 2.41
N LEU A 494 -10.60 4.21 1.27
CA LEU A 494 -9.14 4.18 1.16
C LEU A 494 -8.63 5.39 0.37
N THR A 495 -7.66 6.08 0.94
CA THR A 495 -6.91 7.15 0.27
C THR A 495 -5.44 6.78 0.22
N ILE A 496 -4.85 6.78 -0.97
CA ILE A 496 -3.40 6.61 -1.18
C ILE A 496 -2.91 7.82 -1.96
N ARG A 497 -1.93 8.55 -1.41
CA ARG A 497 -1.42 9.77 -2.02
C ARG A 497 0.04 10.07 -1.68
N GLY A 498 0.61 11.08 -2.34
CA GLY A 498 1.94 11.59 -2.03
C GLY A 498 3.06 10.56 -2.26
N GLY A 499 2.90 9.63 -3.21
CA GLY A 499 3.87 8.58 -3.48
C GLY A 499 3.75 7.34 -2.58
N ALA A 500 2.74 7.29 -1.70
CA ALA A 500 2.49 6.09 -0.89
C ALA A 500 2.02 4.91 -1.76
N SER A 501 2.28 3.68 -1.29
CA SER A 501 2.04 2.48 -2.09
C SER A 501 1.63 1.26 -1.27
N ILE A 502 1.01 0.29 -1.94
CA ILE A 502 0.77 -1.08 -1.46
C ILE A 502 1.52 -2.02 -2.40
N ILE A 503 2.53 -2.71 -1.90
CA ILE A 503 3.42 -3.51 -2.74
C ILE A 503 3.58 -4.92 -2.18
N ALA A 504 3.29 -5.94 -3.00
CA ALA A 504 3.71 -7.31 -2.79
C ALA A 504 4.79 -7.64 -3.83
N GLU A 505 6.02 -7.91 -3.38
CA GLU A 505 7.15 -8.02 -4.29
C GLU A 505 7.96 -9.29 -4.04
N SER A 506 8.28 -10.01 -5.10
CA SER A 506 9.25 -11.09 -5.10
C SER A 506 10.50 -10.67 -5.88
N ARG A 507 11.61 -10.50 -5.18
CA ARG A 507 12.95 -10.31 -5.77
C ARG A 507 13.79 -11.57 -5.68
N ASN A 508 13.15 -12.71 -5.78
CA ASN A 508 13.74 -14.03 -5.90
C ASN A 508 12.98 -14.82 -6.97
N PHE A 509 13.13 -16.13 -7.03
CA PHE A 509 12.42 -16.98 -8.00
C PHE A 509 11.03 -17.42 -7.54
N GLY A 510 10.57 -17.01 -6.35
CA GLY A 510 9.21 -17.24 -5.84
C GLY A 510 8.19 -16.30 -6.44
N GLN A 511 6.92 -16.60 -6.21
CA GLN A 511 5.80 -15.77 -6.69
C GLN A 511 5.63 -14.53 -5.82
N ALA A 512 5.12 -13.46 -6.41
CA ALA A 512 4.66 -12.32 -5.65
C ALA A 512 3.27 -12.60 -5.03
N GLY A 513 3.01 -12.02 -3.84
CA GLY A 513 1.75 -12.19 -3.13
C GLY A 513 0.57 -11.48 -3.80
N ASN A 514 -0.63 -11.92 -3.48
CA ASN A 514 -1.85 -11.30 -3.97
C ASN A 514 -2.19 -10.03 -3.18
N ILE A 515 -2.88 -9.09 -3.83
CA ILE A 515 -3.37 -7.88 -3.18
C ILE A 515 -4.88 -7.81 -3.29
N SER A 516 -5.56 -7.71 -2.15
CA SER A 516 -6.99 -7.54 -2.05
C SER A 516 -7.36 -6.23 -1.38
N VAL A 517 -8.02 -5.34 -2.08
CA VAL A 517 -8.49 -4.04 -1.57
C VAL A 517 -10.01 -4.00 -1.63
N ASN A 518 -10.66 -3.82 -0.47
CA ASN A 518 -12.09 -3.64 -0.36
C ASN A 518 -12.37 -2.31 0.32
N ALA A 519 -13.03 -1.38 -0.37
CA ALA A 519 -13.27 -0.05 0.15
C ALA A 519 -14.69 0.45 -0.14
N SER A 520 -15.13 1.47 0.59
CA SER A 520 -16.36 2.18 0.22
C SER A 520 -16.11 3.07 -1.01
N ASN A 521 -15.03 3.85 -0.99
CA ASN A 521 -14.51 4.62 -2.11
C ASN A 521 -12.99 4.53 -2.14
N LEU A 522 -12.40 4.76 -3.30
CA LEU A 522 -10.97 4.74 -3.52
C LEU A 522 -10.50 6.05 -4.14
N PHE A 523 -9.51 6.68 -3.52
CA PHE A 523 -8.84 7.85 -4.06
C PHE A 523 -7.34 7.60 -4.12
N LEU A 524 -6.79 7.54 -5.34
CA LEU A 524 -5.42 7.16 -5.65
C LEU A 524 -4.74 8.28 -6.45
N THR A 525 -3.71 8.89 -5.89
CA THR A 525 -2.95 9.96 -6.53
C THR A 525 -1.49 9.94 -6.09
N THR A 526 -0.59 10.35 -6.93
CA THR A 526 0.81 10.55 -6.53
C THR A 526 1.07 11.93 -5.94
N ASP A 527 0.14 12.90 -6.09
CA ASP A 527 0.33 14.31 -5.77
C ASP A 527 1.62 14.88 -6.42
N GLY A 528 1.92 14.42 -7.66
CA GLY A 528 3.10 14.83 -8.42
C GLY A 528 4.41 14.15 -8.00
N MET A 529 4.37 13.17 -7.13
CA MET A 529 5.52 12.31 -6.83
C MET A 529 5.79 11.34 -7.98
N PRO A 530 7.03 10.89 -8.19
CA PRO A 530 7.37 10.07 -9.35
C PRO A 530 6.79 8.66 -9.33
N PHE A 531 6.33 8.18 -8.19
CA PHE A 531 5.82 6.82 -8.00
C PHE A 531 4.67 6.79 -6.99
N GLY A 532 3.70 5.93 -7.22
CA GLY A 532 2.61 5.58 -6.30
C GLY A 532 1.83 4.44 -6.94
N ALA A 533 1.67 3.32 -6.23
CA ALA A 533 1.07 2.13 -6.82
C ALA A 533 0.35 1.22 -5.82
N ILE A 534 -0.60 0.45 -6.36
CA ILE A 534 -1.00 -0.86 -5.81
C ILE A 534 -0.38 -1.89 -6.74
N ALA A 535 0.69 -2.57 -6.30
CA ALA A 535 1.49 -3.38 -7.19
C ALA A 535 1.81 -4.77 -6.62
N SER A 536 1.57 -5.82 -7.41
CA SER A 536 2.16 -7.13 -7.20
C SER A 536 3.21 -7.35 -8.28
N GLN A 537 4.46 -7.57 -7.87
CA GLN A 537 5.60 -7.57 -8.78
C GLN A 537 6.53 -8.76 -8.54
N SER A 538 6.95 -9.41 -9.63
CA SER A 538 8.04 -10.39 -9.60
C SER A 538 9.19 -9.93 -10.49
N ALA A 539 10.42 -10.02 -9.96
CA ALA A 539 11.61 -9.56 -10.67
C ALA A 539 12.30 -10.64 -11.49
N PHE A 540 12.00 -11.93 -11.23
CA PHE A 540 12.69 -13.05 -11.90
C PHE A 540 11.69 -14.05 -12.52
N ALA A 541 11.79 -15.34 -12.18
CA ALA A 541 11.01 -16.39 -12.82
C ALA A 541 9.61 -16.62 -12.20
N GLY A 542 9.35 -16.06 -11.02
CA GLY A 542 8.04 -16.19 -10.37
C GLY A 542 6.95 -15.37 -11.04
N ASP A 543 5.72 -15.85 -10.98
CA ASP A 543 4.56 -15.08 -11.44
C ASP A 543 4.30 -13.89 -10.51
N SER A 544 3.75 -12.80 -11.00
CA SER A 544 3.16 -11.79 -10.12
C SER A 544 1.82 -12.28 -9.58
N GLY A 545 1.47 -11.83 -8.36
CA GLY A 545 0.20 -12.20 -7.73
C GLY A 545 -1.00 -11.47 -8.33
N ASP A 546 -2.17 -11.98 -8.02
CA ASP A 546 -3.44 -11.38 -8.46
C ASP A 546 -3.77 -10.12 -7.66
N ILE A 547 -4.32 -9.11 -8.33
CA ILE A 547 -4.79 -7.88 -7.70
C ILE A 547 -6.30 -7.78 -7.84
N GLN A 548 -6.99 -7.69 -6.71
CA GLN A 548 -8.42 -7.49 -6.65
C GLN A 548 -8.76 -6.19 -5.93
N VAL A 549 -9.32 -5.22 -6.63
CA VAL A 549 -9.75 -3.93 -6.07
C VAL A 549 -11.27 -3.81 -6.20
N ASN A 550 -11.96 -3.71 -5.07
CA ASN A 550 -13.41 -3.60 -5.01
C ASN A 550 -13.80 -2.32 -4.24
N ALA A 551 -14.47 -1.39 -4.90
CA ALA A 551 -15.11 -0.26 -4.25
C ALA A 551 -16.65 -0.38 -4.36
N SER A 552 -17.36 -0.17 -3.25
CA SER A 552 -18.83 -0.12 -3.33
C SER A 552 -19.37 1.18 -3.95
N GLY A 553 -18.56 2.23 -3.99
CA GLY A 553 -18.81 3.54 -4.58
C GLY A 553 -17.89 3.84 -5.76
N ASP A 554 -17.11 4.91 -5.65
CA ASP A 554 -16.29 5.45 -6.73
C ASP A 554 -14.81 5.08 -6.56
N ILE A 555 -14.13 4.95 -7.69
CA ILE A 555 -12.66 4.81 -7.79
C ILE A 555 -12.14 5.98 -8.62
N GLN A 556 -11.15 6.71 -8.09
CA GLN A 556 -10.44 7.77 -8.77
C GLN A 556 -8.95 7.46 -8.79
N ILE A 557 -8.33 7.46 -9.98
CA ILE A 557 -6.90 7.20 -10.20
C ILE A 557 -6.34 8.36 -11.00
N GLN A 558 -5.34 9.06 -10.46
CA GLN A 558 -4.83 10.27 -11.10
C GLN A 558 -3.36 10.53 -10.84
N GLU A 559 -2.79 11.46 -11.63
CA GLU A 559 -1.42 11.98 -11.48
C GLU A 559 -0.32 10.90 -11.54
N GLY A 560 -0.51 9.88 -12.35
CA GLY A 560 0.48 8.82 -12.56
C GLY A 560 0.40 7.64 -11.58
N PHE A 561 -0.67 7.52 -10.81
CA PHE A 561 -0.87 6.37 -9.93
C PHE A 561 -1.25 5.11 -10.73
N GLU A 562 -0.68 3.96 -10.36
CA GLU A 562 -0.89 2.70 -11.11
C GLU A 562 -1.44 1.57 -10.21
N ILE A 563 -2.35 0.75 -10.76
CA ILE A 563 -2.72 -0.57 -10.22
C ILE A 563 -2.13 -1.60 -11.17
N THR A 564 -1.11 -2.36 -10.73
CA THR A 564 -0.34 -3.19 -11.65
C THR A 564 0.06 -4.56 -11.10
N GLY A 565 -0.23 -5.63 -11.87
CA GLY A 565 0.27 -6.98 -11.65
C GLY A 565 1.34 -7.30 -12.69
N SER A 566 2.61 -6.98 -12.40
CA SER A 566 3.68 -7.00 -13.41
C SER A 566 4.82 -7.94 -13.05
N THR A 567 5.45 -8.50 -14.04
CA THR A 567 6.71 -9.26 -13.89
C THR A 567 7.79 -8.67 -14.79
N ALA A 568 9.02 -8.68 -14.28
CA ALA A 568 10.20 -8.30 -15.04
C ALA A 568 11.03 -9.53 -15.47
N GLY A 569 10.48 -10.73 -15.31
CA GLY A 569 11.17 -11.99 -15.60
C GLY A 569 10.38 -12.89 -16.54
N THR A 570 10.64 -14.18 -16.43
CA THR A 570 9.96 -15.23 -17.22
C THR A 570 8.59 -15.62 -16.71
N GLY A 571 8.23 -15.17 -15.47
CA GLY A 571 6.92 -15.42 -14.88
C GLY A 571 5.79 -14.66 -15.58
N ALA A 572 4.56 -15.11 -15.39
CA ALA A 572 3.37 -14.45 -15.94
C ALA A 572 2.97 -13.21 -15.12
N GLY A 573 2.44 -12.20 -15.78
CA GLY A 573 1.76 -11.09 -15.14
C GLY A 573 0.47 -11.55 -14.41
N GLY A 574 0.16 -10.96 -13.24
CA GLY A 574 -0.99 -11.32 -12.43
C GLY A 574 -2.33 -10.87 -13.03
N ASN A 575 -3.42 -11.49 -12.59
CA ASN A 575 -4.76 -11.03 -12.92
C ASN A 575 -5.07 -9.73 -12.18
N VAL A 576 -5.49 -8.69 -12.89
CA VAL A 576 -5.89 -7.42 -12.28
C VAL A 576 -7.39 -7.22 -12.46
N SER A 577 -8.14 -7.22 -11.37
CA SER A 577 -9.59 -7.03 -11.36
C SER A 577 -9.98 -5.80 -10.57
N VAL A 578 -10.59 -4.81 -11.23
CA VAL A 578 -11.02 -3.55 -10.61
C VAL A 578 -12.53 -3.37 -10.78
N THR A 579 -13.24 -3.30 -9.67
CA THR A 579 -14.71 -3.18 -9.67
C THR A 579 -15.15 -1.98 -8.84
N ALA A 580 -15.99 -1.12 -9.42
CA ALA A 580 -16.66 -0.02 -8.73
C ALA A 580 -18.18 -0.15 -8.83
N GLY A 581 -18.89 0.11 -7.73
CA GLY A 581 -20.34 0.15 -7.73
C GLY A 581 -20.90 1.32 -8.55
N ASN A 582 -20.18 2.45 -8.58
CA ASN A 582 -20.57 3.65 -9.33
C ASN A 582 -19.60 3.93 -10.49
N SER A 583 -18.62 4.79 -10.29
CA SER A 583 -17.71 5.24 -11.34
C SER A 583 -16.27 4.78 -11.13
N ILE A 584 -15.57 4.63 -12.26
CA ILE A 584 -14.10 4.61 -12.32
C ILE A 584 -13.68 5.79 -13.18
N ASP A 585 -12.92 6.71 -12.59
CA ASP A 585 -12.36 7.88 -13.25
C ASP A 585 -10.83 7.79 -13.22
N ILE A 586 -10.19 7.67 -14.40
CA ILE A 586 -8.74 7.60 -14.54
C ILE A 586 -8.26 8.82 -15.32
N SER A 587 -7.37 9.61 -14.74
CA SER A 587 -6.87 10.82 -15.39
C SER A 587 -5.36 10.94 -15.31
N ASP A 588 -4.83 11.68 -16.28
CA ASP A 588 -3.42 12.04 -16.42
C ASP A 588 -2.50 10.93 -16.97
N GLU A 589 -1.36 11.36 -17.48
CA GLU A 589 -0.37 10.48 -18.07
C GLU A 589 0.20 9.52 -17.00
N ASN A 590 0.40 8.27 -17.39
CA ASN A 590 0.86 7.17 -16.54
C ASN A 590 -0.09 6.74 -15.42
N SER A 591 -1.30 7.30 -15.36
CA SER A 591 -2.34 6.76 -14.49
C SER A 591 -3.00 5.57 -15.14
N GLY A 592 -3.21 4.47 -14.38
CA GLY A 592 -3.80 3.32 -15.04
C GLY A 592 -3.98 2.05 -14.26
N ILE A 593 -4.44 1.06 -15.02
CA ILE A 593 -4.63 -0.33 -14.59
C ILE A 593 -3.87 -1.22 -15.56
N ALA A 594 -2.95 -2.01 -15.07
CA ALA A 594 -2.06 -2.78 -15.92
C ALA A 594 -1.84 -4.21 -15.42
N SER A 595 -1.66 -5.14 -16.36
CA SER A 595 -0.89 -6.36 -16.16
C SER A 595 0.17 -6.41 -17.23
N ALA A 596 1.42 -6.49 -16.87
CA ALA A 596 2.48 -6.39 -17.84
C ALA A 596 3.66 -7.31 -17.53
N THR A 597 4.29 -7.80 -18.58
CA THR A 597 5.68 -8.20 -18.48
C THR A 597 6.53 -7.04 -19.00
N VAL A 598 7.42 -6.54 -18.19
CA VAL A 598 8.24 -5.37 -18.48
C VAL A 598 9.72 -5.75 -18.52
N GLU A 599 10.51 -4.97 -19.24
CA GLU A 599 11.96 -5.11 -19.11
C GLU A 599 12.35 -4.87 -17.64
N PRO A 600 13.18 -5.73 -17.06
CA PRO A 600 13.65 -5.53 -15.70
C PRO A 600 14.37 -4.19 -15.60
N PRO A 601 14.16 -3.47 -14.49
CA PRO A 601 14.92 -2.25 -14.26
C PRO A 601 16.42 -2.57 -14.18
N PRO A 602 17.30 -1.64 -14.57
CA PRO A 602 18.76 -1.87 -14.58
C PRO A 602 19.34 -2.37 -13.27
N GLN A 603 18.68 -2.07 -12.14
CA GLN A 603 19.09 -2.59 -10.83
C GLN A 603 18.93 -4.11 -10.70
N VAL A 604 18.00 -4.73 -11.42
CA VAL A 604 17.80 -6.19 -11.41
C VAL A 604 18.94 -6.89 -12.14
N GLU A 605 19.40 -6.33 -13.24
CA GLU A 605 20.58 -6.82 -13.99
C GLU A 605 21.84 -6.78 -13.12
N ASP A 606 22.06 -5.66 -12.41
CA ASP A 606 23.20 -5.51 -11.51
C ASP A 606 23.10 -6.43 -10.29
N LEU A 607 21.87 -6.68 -9.78
CA LEU A 607 21.65 -7.64 -8.70
C LEU A 607 21.97 -9.08 -9.14
N LEU A 608 21.52 -9.47 -10.33
CA LEU A 608 21.88 -10.76 -10.91
C LEU A 608 23.40 -10.90 -11.06
N ALA A 609 24.05 -9.87 -11.61
CA ALA A 609 25.49 -9.85 -11.80
C ALA A 609 26.27 -10.01 -10.48
N GLN A 610 25.89 -9.26 -9.45
CA GLN A 610 26.52 -9.35 -8.12
C GLN A 610 26.35 -10.74 -7.51
N GLN A 611 25.24 -11.40 -7.78
CA GLN A 611 24.96 -12.74 -7.33
C GLN A 611 25.96 -13.78 -7.86
N PHE A 612 26.47 -13.56 -9.07
CA PHE A 612 27.52 -14.39 -9.70
C PHE A 612 28.95 -13.85 -9.52
N GLY A 613 29.12 -12.86 -8.60
CA GLY A 613 30.41 -12.29 -8.27
C GLY A 613 30.92 -11.28 -9.30
N ALA A 614 30.05 -10.81 -10.20
CA ALA A 614 30.34 -9.71 -11.12
C ALA A 614 30.04 -8.36 -10.47
N ALA A 615 30.74 -7.30 -10.84
CA ALA A 615 30.52 -5.98 -10.25
C ALA A 615 29.26 -5.27 -10.83
N ASP A 616 28.93 -5.57 -12.08
CA ASP A 616 27.74 -5.09 -12.79
C ASP A 616 27.33 -6.08 -13.88
N PHE A 617 26.18 -5.85 -14.53
CA PHE A 617 25.65 -6.73 -15.56
C PHE A 617 26.59 -6.91 -16.77
N ASN A 618 27.30 -5.86 -17.18
CA ASN A 618 28.25 -5.95 -18.29
C ASN A 618 29.43 -6.89 -17.98
N GLU A 619 29.89 -6.95 -16.73
CA GLU A 619 30.92 -7.89 -16.30
C GLU A 619 30.38 -9.33 -16.29
N LEU A 620 29.10 -9.53 -15.87
CA LEU A 620 28.46 -10.85 -15.98
C LEU A 620 28.39 -11.31 -17.44
N VAL A 621 27.89 -10.46 -18.33
CA VAL A 621 27.82 -10.73 -19.77
C VAL A 621 29.23 -11.05 -20.32
N ALA A 622 30.26 -10.30 -19.94
CA ALA A 622 31.63 -10.58 -20.34
C ALA A 622 32.12 -11.96 -19.87
N ILE A 623 31.78 -12.36 -18.66
CA ILE A 623 32.08 -13.71 -18.14
C ILE A 623 31.35 -14.78 -18.97
N LEU A 624 30.07 -14.62 -19.24
CA LEU A 624 29.28 -15.57 -20.05
C LEU A 624 29.76 -15.63 -21.51
N MET A 625 30.23 -14.53 -22.07
CA MET A 625 30.87 -14.47 -23.39
C MET A 625 32.19 -15.26 -23.44
N ASP A 626 33.03 -15.20 -22.40
CA ASP A 626 34.27 -15.97 -22.32
C ASP A 626 34.00 -17.48 -22.31
N PHE A 627 32.82 -17.89 -21.83
CA PHE A 627 32.35 -19.28 -21.94
C PHE A 627 31.66 -19.57 -23.30
N GLY A 628 31.43 -18.54 -24.14
CA GLY A 628 30.83 -18.69 -25.45
C GLY A 628 29.32 -18.99 -25.40
N LEU A 629 28.66 -18.56 -24.35
CA LEU A 629 27.23 -18.82 -24.07
C LEU A 629 26.32 -17.70 -24.55
N VAL A 630 26.81 -16.47 -24.59
CA VAL A 630 26.04 -15.28 -25.00
C VAL A 630 26.84 -14.43 -25.97
N GLY A 631 26.16 -13.52 -26.68
CA GLY A 631 26.77 -12.51 -27.54
C GLY A 631 27.12 -11.22 -26.80
N PRO A 632 27.77 -10.25 -27.46
CA PRO A 632 28.15 -8.97 -26.86
C PRO A 632 26.97 -8.05 -26.55
N ASP A 633 25.82 -8.32 -27.13
CA ASP A 633 24.57 -7.54 -26.99
C ASP A 633 23.54 -8.34 -26.15
N ALA A 634 24.00 -9.26 -25.29
CA ALA A 634 23.13 -10.11 -24.47
C ALA A 634 22.37 -9.27 -23.44
N ASP A 635 21.08 -9.50 -23.37
CA ASP A 635 20.20 -8.95 -22.36
C ASP A 635 20.09 -9.85 -21.10
N LEU A 636 19.24 -9.46 -20.14
CA LEU A 636 19.02 -10.24 -18.92
C LEU A 636 18.53 -11.67 -19.24
N PHE A 637 17.64 -11.83 -20.23
CA PHE A 637 17.06 -13.12 -20.57
C PHE A 637 18.13 -14.03 -21.20
N ASP A 638 18.98 -13.48 -22.06
CA ASP A 638 20.12 -14.20 -22.62
C ASP A 638 21.08 -14.67 -21.52
N ALA A 639 21.36 -13.81 -20.54
CA ALA A 639 22.19 -14.15 -19.39
C ALA A 639 21.53 -15.23 -18.51
N MET A 640 20.25 -15.12 -18.24
CA MET A 640 19.49 -16.14 -17.50
C MET A 640 19.45 -17.48 -18.23
N ALA A 641 19.22 -17.49 -19.57
CA ALA A 641 19.26 -18.69 -20.39
C ALA A 641 20.64 -19.35 -20.41
N ALA A 642 21.69 -18.54 -20.45
CA ALA A 642 23.07 -19.01 -20.36
C ALA A 642 23.36 -19.65 -18.99
N LEU A 643 22.96 -19.01 -17.92
CA LEU A 643 23.09 -19.52 -16.55
C LEU A 643 22.30 -20.83 -16.35
N GLN A 644 21.09 -20.93 -16.93
CA GLN A 644 20.32 -22.16 -16.94
C GLN A 644 21.03 -23.28 -17.73
N THR A 645 21.62 -22.93 -18.88
CA THR A 645 22.39 -23.89 -19.69
C THR A 645 23.61 -24.43 -18.94
N MET A 646 24.14 -23.65 -18.00
CA MET A 646 25.20 -24.04 -17.09
C MET A 646 24.70 -24.83 -15.87
N GLU A 647 23.42 -25.09 -15.75
CA GLU A 647 22.78 -25.68 -14.56
C GLU A 647 23.02 -24.86 -13.27
N LEU A 648 23.23 -23.55 -13.40
CA LEU A 648 23.44 -22.64 -12.27
C LEU A 648 22.14 -22.03 -11.76
N ILE A 649 21.10 -21.98 -12.60
CA ILE A 649 19.73 -21.60 -12.21
C ILE A 649 18.76 -22.59 -12.87
N ASP A 650 17.61 -22.82 -12.27
CA ASP A 650 16.52 -23.63 -12.84
C ASP A 650 15.30 -22.73 -13.06
N LEU A 651 15.07 -22.37 -14.29
CA LEU A 651 13.92 -21.57 -14.70
C LEU A 651 12.68 -22.44 -15.03
N GLY A 652 12.81 -23.77 -14.91
CA GLY A 652 11.71 -24.70 -15.22
C GLY A 652 11.40 -24.87 -16.71
N ASP A 653 11.84 -23.95 -17.54
CA ASP A 653 11.69 -24.00 -19.00
C ASP A 653 13.09 -23.96 -19.65
N PRO A 654 13.41 -24.90 -20.59
CA PRO A 654 14.69 -24.91 -21.30
C PRO A 654 14.87 -23.73 -22.29
N ASP A 655 13.84 -22.94 -22.55
CA ASP A 655 13.89 -21.77 -23.44
C ASP A 655 13.19 -20.58 -22.73
N PRO A 656 13.90 -19.85 -21.85
CA PRO A 656 13.32 -18.78 -21.06
C PRO A 656 12.88 -17.65 -22.00
N THR A 657 11.57 -17.57 -22.20
CA THR A 657 10.92 -16.45 -22.86
C THR A 657 10.25 -15.58 -21.81
N ALA A 658 10.04 -14.30 -22.12
CA ALA A 658 9.24 -13.46 -21.22
C ALA A 658 7.87 -14.09 -20.99
N GLY A 659 7.37 -14.00 -19.75
CA GLY A 659 6.06 -14.52 -19.39
C GLY A 659 4.93 -13.80 -20.11
N ASN A 660 3.75 -14.40 -20.09
CA ASN A 660 2.53 -13.79 -20.67
C ASN A 660 2.02 -12.68 -19.74
N ALA A 661 1.49 -11.61 -20.30
CA ALA A 661 0.75 -10.64 -19.51
C ALA A 661 -0.57 -11.25 -18.99
N GLY A 662 -0.94 -10.95 -17.74
CA GLY A 662 -2.16 -11.46 -17.13
C GLY A 662 -3.43 -10.75 -17.62
N PRO A 663 -4.62 -11.31 -17.33
CA PRO A 663 -5.89 -10.68 -17.63
C PRO A 663 -6.12 -9.39 -16.86
N VAL A 664 -6.75 -8.41 -17.50
CA VAL A 664 -7.24 -7.18 -16.86
C VAL A 664 -8.76 -7.12 -17.00
N ALA A 665 -9.47 -7.01 -15.88
CA ALA A 665 -10.92 -6.93 -15.83
C ALA A 665 -11.38 -5.66 -15.12
N VAL A 666 -12.21 -4.83 -15.78
CA VAL A 666 -12.72 -3.58 -15.20
C VAL A 666 -14.24 -3.58 -15.29
N ASN A 667 -14.88 -3.33 -14.15
CA ASN A 667 -16.34 -3.32 -14.04
C ASN A 667 -16.83 -2.07 -13.27
N ALA A 668 -17.70 -1.27 -13.89
CA ALA A 668 -18.26 -0.06 -13.27
C ALA A 668 -19.62 0.33 -13.87
N SER A 669 -20.37 1.16 -13.19
CA SER A 669 -21.54 1.80 -13.81
C SER A 669 -21.16 2.86 -14.86
N SER A 670 -20.01 3.53 -14.68
CA SER A 670 -19.39 4.39 -15.69
C SER A 670 -17.86 4.31 -15.63
N LEU A 671 -17.22 4.32 -16.77
CA LEU A 671 -15.76 4.38 -16.92
C LEU A 671 -15.39 5.62 -17.73
N ALA A 672 -14.64 6.53 -17.13
CA ALA A 672 -14.10 7.70 -17.80
C ALA A 672 -12.57 7.69 -17.72
N MET A 673 -11.90 7.91 -18.86
CA MET A 673 -10.45 7.97 -18.95
C MET A 673 -10.04 9.19 -19.75
N GLN A 674 -9.05 9.93 -19.28
CA GLN A 674 -8.56 11.14 -19.94
C GLN A 674 -7.07 11.38 -19.73
N GLY A 675 -6.45 12.21 -20.57
CA GLY A 675 -5.09 12.69 -20.37
C GLY A 675 -4.01 11.61 -20.50
N ALA A 676 -4.09 10.73 -21.50
CA ALA A 676 -3.20 9.59 -21.73
C ALA A 676 -3.21 8.51 -20.63
N ALA A 677 -4.30 8.44 -19.86
CA ALA A 677 -4.58 7.35 -18.92
C ALA A 677 -4.68 5.99 -19.63
N ARG A 678 -4.33 4.90 -18.94
CA ARG A 678 -4.19 3.59 -19.59
C ARG A 678 -4.90 2.46 -18.84
N ILE A 679 -5.55 1.57 -19.61
CA ILE A 679 -5.88 0.21 -19.18
C ILE A 679 -5.16 -0.73 -20.14
N THR A 680 -4.24 -1.54 -19.61
CA THR A 680 -3.36 -2.32 -20.48
C THR A 680 -3.08 -3.73 -19.96
N SER A 681 -3.03 -4.69 -20.89
CA SER A 681 -2.36 -5.96 -20.66
C SER A 681 -1.33 -6.14 -21.77
N SER A 682 -0.05 -6.07 -21.43
CA SER A 682 1.01 -5.95 -22.44
C SER A 682 2.27 -6.71 -22.05
N THR A 683 2.97 -7.23 -23.03
CA THR A 683 4.30 -7.85 -22.85
C THR A 683 5.34 -7.16 -23.72
N THR A 684 6.57 -7.11 -23.25
CA THR A 684 7.70 -6.52 -23.96
C THR A 684 8.39 -7.49 -24.89
N ALA A 685 8.30 -8.80 -24.64
CA ALA A 685 9.07 -9.82 -25.36
C ALA A 685 8.15 -10.89 -26.00
N ASP A 686 8.61 -12.14 -26.03
CA ASP A 686 7.95 -13.26 -26.70
C ASP A 686 6.63 -13.72 -26.06
N GLY A 687 6.27 -13.20 -24.88
CA GLY A 687 5.02 -13.54 -24.19
C GLY A 687 3.78 -13.03 -24.93
N GLU A 688 2.64 -13.63 -24.63
CA GLU A 688 1.35 -13.19 -25.18
C GLU A 688 0.77 -12.02 -24.39
N GLY A 689 0.20 -11.02 -25.05
CA GLY A 689 -0.63 -10.01 -24.41
C GLY A 689 -1.87 -10.67 -23.78
N GLY A 690 -2.19 -10.34 -22.53
CA GLY A 690 -3.34 -10.90 -21.84
C GLY A 690 -4.67 -10.28 -22.30
N PRO A 691 -5.81 -10.93 -22.03
CA PRO A 691 -7.11 -10.38 -22.36
C PRO A 691 -7.46 -9.18 -21.47
N VAL A 692 -8.10 -8.17 -22.08
CA VAL A 692 -8.70 -7.05 -21.35
C VAL A 692 -10.21 -7.12 -21.52
N THR A 693 -10.93 -7.18 -20.40
CA THR A 693 -12.39 -7.24 -20.36
C THR A 693 -12.96 -6.04 -19.64
N ILE A 694 -13.84 -5.28 -20.29
CA ILE A 694 -14.49 -4.11 -19.69
C ILE A 694 -16.00 -4.28 -19.72
N GLN A 695 -16.65 -4.13 -18.57
CA GLN A 695 -18.09 -4.12 -18.44
C GLN A 695 -18.53 -2.80 -17.78
N THR A 696 -19.24 -1.96 -18.52
CA THR A 696 -19.64 -0.64 -17.98
C THR A 696 -21.00 -0.18 -18.52
N GLY A 697 -21.63 0.73 -17.76
CA GLY A 697 -22.84 1.42 -18.22
C GLY A 697 -22.54 2.45 -19.31
N SER A 698 -21.45 3.21 -19.16
CA SER A 698 -20.95 4.17 -20.16
C SER A 698 -19.43 4.18 -20.21
N LEU A 699 -18.87 4.40 -21.38
CA LEU A 699 -17.43 4.51 -21.62
C LEU A 699 -17.09 5.86 -22.24
N LEU A 700 -16.14 6.57 -21.66
CA LEU A 700 -15.55 7.77 -22.25
C LEU A 700 -14.02 7.65 -22.25
N LEU A 701 -13.43 7.69 -23.44
CA LEU A 701 -12.00 7.87 -23.63
C LEU A 701 -11.76 9.22 -24.28
N SER A 702 -10.94 10.06 -23.64
CA SER A 702 -10.63 11.41 -24.17
C SER A 702 -9.18 11.78 -23.98
N ASP A 703 -8.72 12.71 -24.80
CA ASP A 703 -7.42 13.38 -24.66
C ASP A 703 -6.21 12.44 -24.61
N GLY A 704 -6.24 11.36 -25.42
CA GLY A 704 -5.16 10.39 -25.53
C GLY A 704 -5.29 9.15 -24.66
N ALA A 705 -6.41 8.95 -23.97
CA ALA A 705 -6.62 7.77 -23.13
C ALA A 705 -6.66 6.46 -23.95
N GLU A 706 -6.08 5.40 -23.43
CA GLU A 706 -5.89 4.14 -24.16
C GLU A 706 -6.42 2.92 -23.39
N ILE A 707 -7.14 2.06 -24.08
CA ILE A 707 -7.40 0.68 -23.68
C ILE A 707 -6.68 -0.23 -24.67
N ARG A 708 -5.74 -1.05 -24.18
CA ARG A 708 -4.94 -1.86 -25.10
C ARG A 708 -4.53 -3.23 -24.57
N SER A 709 -4.33 -4.15 -25.48
CA SER A 709 -3.55 -5.38 -25.28
C SER A 709 -2.48 -5.48 -26.35
N ARG A 710 -1.22 -5.66 -25.95
CA ARG A 710 -0.10 -5.57 -26.86
C ARG A 710 0.97 -6.62 -26.56
N SER A 711 1.60 -7.15 -27.62
CA SER A 711 2.83 -7.93 -27.56
C SER A 711 3.94 -7.24 -28.36
N GLY A 712 5.17 -7.25 -27.84
CA GLY A 712 6.34 -6.56 -28.38
C GLY A 712 6.30 -5.05 -28.12
N LEU A 713 7.31 -4.51 -27.48
CA LEU A 713 7.50 -3.08 -27.23
C LEU A 713 8.86 -2.62 -27.77
N VAL A 714 8.97 -1.35 -28.10
CA VAL A 714 10.28 -0.72 -28.28
C VAL A 714 10.92 -0.59 -26.90
N SER A 715 12.08 -1.19 -26.70
CA SER A 715 12.85 -0.97 -25.47
C SER A 715 13.10 0.51 -25.26
N PRO A 716 12.68 1.09 -24.12
CA PRO A 716 12.98 2.48 -23.79
C PRO A 716 14.48 2.71 -23.61
N ALA A 717 15.23 1.68 -23.21
CA ALA A 717 16.66 1.78 -22.94
C ALA A 717 17.50 1.79 -24.20
N THR A 718 17.15 0.97 -25.21
CA THR A 718 17.94 0.81 -26.43
C THR A 718 17.34 1.52 -27.64
N GLY A 719 16.03 1.78 -27.62
CA GLY A 719 15.30 2.29 -28.79
C GLY A 719 15.17 1.27 -29.91
N GLU A 720 15.58 0.02 -29.68
CA GLU A 720 15.43 -1.08 -30.61
C GLU A 720 14.09 -1.79 -30.43
N LEU A 721 13.55 -2.30 -31.53
CA LEU A 721 12.34 -3.12 -31.55
C LEU A 721 12.71 -4.51 -31.02
N ASP A 722 12.22 -4.84 -29.85
CA ASP A 722 12.17 -6.23 -29.44
C ASP A 722 11.04 -6.92 -30.20
N VAL A 723 11.42 -7.74 -31.17
CA VAL A 723 10.49 -8.41 -32.10
C VAL A 723 10.06 -9.75 -31.52
N GLY A 724 9.32 -9.69 -30.38
CA GLY A 724 8.76 -10.89 -29.76
C GLY A 724 7.80 -11.67 -30.66
N SER A 725 7.67 -12.97 -30.41
CA SER A 725 6.80 -13.89 -31.15
C SER A 725 5.37 -13.96 -30.62
N GLY A 726 5.06 -13.33 -29.47
CA GLY A 726 3.77 -13.42 -28.78
C GLY A 726 2.64 -12.70 -29.51
N ASN A 727 1.43 -13.23 -29.36
CA ASN A 727 0.22 -12.64 -29.92
C ASN A 727 -0.29 -11.47 -29.05
N GLY A 728 -0.95 -10.49 -29.66
CA GLY A 728 -1.76 -9.51 -28.93
C GLY A 728 -2.99 -10.20 -28.31
N GLY A 729 -3.36 -9.82 -27.08
CA GLY A 729 -4.49 -10.41 -26.37
C GLY A 729 -5.85 -9.95 -26.88
N LEU A 730 -6.89 -10.62 -26.42
CA LEU A 730 -8.29 -10.31 -26.71
C LEU A 730 -8.73 -9.03 -25.97
N LEU A 731 -9.42 -8.13 -26.67
CA LEU A 731 -10.16 -7.02 -26.08
C LEU A 731 -11.66 -7.29 -26.18
N ASP A 732 -12.35 -7.37 -25.05
CA ASP A 732 -13.82 -7.51 -24.99
C ASP A 732 -14.44 -6.40 -24.16
N ILE A 733 -15.08 -5.45 -24.82
CA ILE A 733 -15.65 -4.25 -24.22
C ILE A 733 -17.16 -4.25 -24.38
N ASN A 734 -17.87 -4.33 -23.26
CA ASN A 734 -19.32 -4.33 -23.20
C ASN A 734 -19.86 -3.10 -22.48
N VAL A 735 -20.49 -2.20 -23.20
CA VAL A 735 -21.06 -0.93 -22.72
C VAL A 735 -22.58 -0.98 -22.89
N THR A 736 -23.31 -0.97 -21.78
CA THR A 736 -24.79 -1.03 -21.90
C THR A 736 -25.43 0.27 -22.40
N GLY A 737 -24.69 1.38 -22.43
CA GLY A 737 -25.10 2.69 -22.93
C GLY A 737 -24.26 3.17 -24.10
N THR A 738 -23.57 4.30 -23.91
CA THR A 738 -22.75 4.94 -24.96
C THR A 738 -21.26 4.70 -24.72
N ALA A 739 -20.57 4.28 -25.74
CA ALA A 739 -19.12 4.28 -25.83
C ALA A 739 -18.65 5.48 -26.68
N THR A 740 -17.82 6.33 -26.12
CA THR A 740 -17.26 7.50 -26.80
C THR A 740 -15.72 7.46 -26.73
N VAL A 741 -15.09 7.51 -27.89
CA VAL A 741 -13.63 7.63 -28.02
C VAL A 741 -13.35 8.92 -28.80
N THR A 742 -12.67 9.87 -28.16
CA THR A 742 -12.54 11.23 -28.71
C THR A 742 -11.23 11.90 -28.29
N GLY A 743 -10.72 12.79 -29.11
CA GLY A 743 -9.60 13.65 -28.74
C GLY A 743 -8.21 13.01 -28.92
N ARG A 744 -7.22 13.82 -28.65
CA ARG A 744 -5.80 13.45 -28.75
C ARG A 744 -5.04 14.01 -27.55
N ALA A 745 -4.00 13.31 -27.09
CA ALA A 745 -3.05 13.83 -26.13
C ALA A 745 -2.25 15.04 -26.66
N ALA A 746 -1.51 15.70 -25.79
CA ALA A 746 -0.69 16.86 -26.15
C ALA A 746 0.42 16.52 -27.16
N ASP A 747 0.91 15.31 -27.18
CA ASP A 747 1.88 14.78 -28.15
C ASP A 747 1.26 14.42 -29.52
N GLY A 748 -0.07 14.47 -29.64
CA GLY A 748 -0.85 14.12 -30.82
C GLY A 748 -1.33 12.67 -30.86
N SER A 749 -1.02 11.83 -29.88
CA SER A 749 -1.50 10.45 -29.76
C SER A 749 -3.02 10.42 -29.62
N PRO A 750 -3.74 9.59 -30.39
CA PRO A 750 -5.20 9.54 -30.32
C PRO A 750 -5.67 8.81 -29.07
N SER A 751 -6.86 9.16 -28.58
CA SER A 751 -7.59 8.24 -27.71
C SER A 751 -7.91 6.96 -28.45
N SER A 752 -7.63 5.80 -27.85
CA SER A 752 -7.69 4.55 -28.61
C SER A 752 -8.16 3.33 -27.83
N ILE A 753 -8.76 2.40 -28.58
CA ILE A 753 -8.98 1.01 -28.17
C ILE A 753 -8.18 0.17 -29.15
N SER A 754 -7.16 -0.57 -28.66
CA SER A 754 -6.26 -1.25 -29.60
C SER A 754 -5.75 -2.61 -29.11
N THR A 755 -5.67 -3.55 -30.06
CA THR A 755 -4.84 -4.74 -29.95
C THR A 755 -3.72 -4.63 -30.98
N SER A 756 -2.49 -4.91 -30.58
CA SER A 756 -1.39 -4.82 -31.54
C SER A 756 -0.26 -5.78 -31.23
N THR A 757 0.48 -6.15 -32.25
CA THR A 757 1.78 -6.82 -32.16
C THR A 757 2.81 -6.09 -32.98
N GLN A 758 4.06 -6.12 -32.57
CA GLN A 758 5.17 -5.56 -33.33
C GLN A 758 6.07 -6.66 -33.89
N GLY A 759 6.00 -7.89 -33.37
CA GLY A 759 6.84 -9.02 -33.72
C GLY A 759 6.20 -9.99 -34.75
N GLU A 760 6.52 -11.27 -34.59
CA GLU A 760 6.02 -12.35 -35.41
C GLU A 760 4.61 -12.83 -35.05
N GLY A 761 4.12 -12.48 -33.82
CA GLY A 761 2.80 -12.85 -33.35
C GLY A 761 1.66 -12.13 -34.06
N ASN A 762 0.45 -12.66 -33.91
CA ASN A 762 -0.75 -12.09 -34.52
C ASN A 762 -1.33 -10.96 -33.65
N GLY A 763 -1.92 -9.96 -34.24
CA GLY A 763 -2.74 -8.98 -33.55
C GLY A 763 -3.94 -9.66 -32.87
N GLY A 764 -4.29 -9.25 -31.63
CA GLY A 764 -5.45 -9.80 -30.95
C GLY A 764 -6.78 -9.34 -31.53
N ASN A 765 -7.84 -10.09 -31.29
CA ASN A 765 -9.18 -9.69 -31.74
C ASN A 765 -9.78 -8.63 -30.78
N LEU A 766 -10.62 -7.76 -31.36
CA LEU A 766 -11.31 -6.71 -30.64
C LEU A 766 -12.82 -6.81 -30.81
N SER A 767 -13.54 -6.86 -29.69
CA SER A 767 -15.01 -6.82 -29.66
C SER A 767 -15.45 -5.58 -28.84
N LEU A 768 -16.28 -4.74 -29.48
CA LEU A 768 -16.92 -3.59 -28.81
C LEU A 768 -18.43 -3.70 -28.98
N THR A 769 -19.15 -3.88 -27.91
CA THR A 769 -20.61 -3.86 -27.88
C THR A 769 -21.11 -2.65 -27.10
N ALA A 770 -21.99 -1.83 -27.71
CA ALA A 770 -22.59 -0.67 -27.05
C ALA A 770 -23.96 -0.36 -27.64
N ASN A 771 -24.80 0.44 -26.98
CA ASN A 771 -26.01 0.96 -27.63
C ASN A 771 -25.61 1.98 -28.73
N ILE A 772 -24.72 2.90 -28.38
CA ILE A 772 -24.22 3.93 -29.29
C ILE A 772 -22.71 3.91 -29.24
N VAL A 773 -22.05 3.94 -30.38
CA VAL A 773 -20.60 4.12 -30.51
C VAL A 773 -20.33 5.45 -31.20
N ASN A 774 -19.61 6.34 -30.49
CA ASN A 774 -19.13 7.61 -31.02
C ASN A 774 -17.60 7.58 -31.13
N LEU A 775 -17.07 7.83 -32.30
CA LEU A 775 -15.64 7.87 -32.56
C LEU A 775 -15.27 9.21 -33.21
N ASN A 776 -14.79 10.17 -32.40
CA ASN A 776 -14.68 11.55 -32.82
C ASN A 776 -13.26 12.11 -32.64
N ASP A 777 -12.97 13.23 -33.29
CA ASP A 777 -11.79 14.08 -33.11
C ASP A 777 -10.45 13.32 -33.07
N GLY A 778 -10.32 12.33 -33.98
CA GLY A 778 -9.13 11.50 -34.11
C GLY A 778 -9.11 10.26 -33.25
N GLY A 779 -10.20 9.93 -32.55
CA GLY A 779 -10.33 8.66 -31.83
C GLY A 779 -10.09 7.45 -32.71
N SER A 780 -9.53 6.36 -32.18
CA SER A 780 -9.09 5.20 -32.97
C SER A 780 -9.54 3.88 -32.34
N ILE A 781 -9.97 2.96 -33.19
CA ILE A 781 -10.17 1.53 -32.86
C ILE A 781 -9.27 0.72 -33.79
N SER A 782 -8.35 -0.09 -33.23
CA SER A 782 -7.32 -0.75 -34.02
C SER A 782 -7.01 -2.18 -33.59
N ALA A 783 -6.84 -3.08 -34.55
CA ALA A 783 -6.31 -4.42 -34.34
C ALA A 783 -5.19 -4.68 -35.34
N SER A 784 -4.00 -4.15 -35.13
CA SER A 784 -2.95 -4.03 -36.13
C SER A 784 -1.73 -4.89 -35.84
N SER A 785 -1.01 -5.33 -36.85
CA SER A 785 0.29 -5.97 -36.77
C SER A 785 1.31 -5.18 -37.57
N SER A 786 2.39 -4.73 -36.98
CA SER A 786 3.50 -4.07 -37.65
C SER A 786 4.63 -5.02 -38.01
N GLY A 787 4.63 -6.25 -37.47
CA GLY A 787 5.57 -7.32 -37.82
C GLY A 787 5.08 -8.25 -38.95
N THR A 788 5.46 -9.52 -38.85
CA THR A 788 5.10 -10.54 -39.80
C THR A 788 3.81 -11.29 -39.46
N GLY A 789 3.22 -11.08 -38.30
CA GLY A 789 1.97 -11.68 -37.85
C GLY A 789 0.74 -11.08 -38.59
N LEU A 790 -0.38 -11.78 -38.48
CA LEU A 790 -1.68 -11.34 -39.03
C LEU A 790 -2.27 -10.21 -38.15
N ALA A 791 -3.04 -9.29 -38.77
CA ALA A 791 -3.87 -8.39 -37.95
C ALA A 791 -5.04 -9.16 -37.28
N GLY A 792 -5.50 -8.66 -36.13
CA GLY A 792 -6.69 -9.18 -35.49
C GLY A 792 -8.00 -8.70 -36.13
N ASP A 793 -9.09 -9.39 -35.87
CA ASP A 793 -10.43 -9.00 -36.31
C ASP A 793 -11.04 -7.96 -35.38
N ILE A 794 -11.82 -7.02 -35.94
CA ILE A 794 -12.62 -6.05 -35.20
C ILE A 794 -14.10 -6.33 -35.38
N VAL A 795 -14.83 -6.48 -34.29
CA VAL A 795 -16.30 -6.61 -34.27
C VAL A 795 -16.89 -5.46 -33.44
N ILE A 796 -17.66 -4.60 -34.07
CA ILE A 796 -18.39 -3.50 -33.44
C ILE A 796 -19.91 -3.78 -33.56
N ASN A 797 -20.55 -3.99 -32.40
CA ASN A 797 -22.00 -4.16 -32.32
C ASN A 797 -22.60 -2.91 -31.64
N ALA A 798 -22.97 -1.92 -32.44
CA ALA A 798 -23.65 -0.72 -31.96
C ALA A 798 -25.16 -0.91 -32.12
N VAL A 799 -25.87 -1.23 -31.03
CA VAL A 799 -27.31 -1.63 -31.12
C VAL A 799 -28.15 -0.58 -31.85
N ASP A 800 -27.95 0.68 -31.59
CA ASP A 800 -28.68 1.78 -32.25
C ASP A 800 -27.89 2.36 -33.43
N ARG A 801 -26.68 2.92 -33.19
CA ARG A 801 -25.91 3.59 -34.23
C ARG A 801 -24.40 3.64 -33.96
N PHE A 802 -23.65 3.74 -35.06
CA PHE A 802 -22.22 4.01 -35.08
C PHE A 802 -21.98 5.35 -35.80
N ASP A 803 -21.51 6.35 -35.06
CA ASP A 803 -21.21 7.69 -35.57
C ASP A 803 -19.72 7.96 -35.45
N SER A 804 -19.03 8.33 -36.54
CA SER A 804 -17.61 8.68 -36.50
C SER A 804 -17.38 10.03 -37.18
N SER A 805 -16.75 10.96 -36.50
CA SER A 805 -16.36 12.25 -37.02
C SER A 805 -14.85 12.49 -36.80
N GLY A 806 -14.07 12.35 -37.88
CA GLY A 806 -12.61 12.43 -37.79
C GLY A 806 -11.93 11.22 -37.16
N GLY A 807 -12.68 10.14 -36.89
CA GLY A 807 -12.16 8.92 -36.24
C GLY A 807 -11.66 7.89 -37.25
N ARG A 808 -11.04 6.81 -36.74
CA ARG A 808 -10.50 5.73 -37.56
C ARG A 808 -10.78 4.35 -36.95
N VAL A 809 -11.18 3.40 -37.81
CA VAL A 809 -11.24 1.97 -37.49
C VAL A 809 -10.28 1.22 -38.42
N THR A 810 -9.31 0.48 -37.88
CA THR A 810 -8.27 -0.13 -38.73
C THR A 810 -7.80 -1.50 -38.26
N THR A 811 -7.60 -2.42 -39.19
CA THR A 811 -6.91 -3.70 -39.00
C THR A 811 -5.69 -3.78 -39.94
N GLN A 812 -4.88 -2.75 -39.97
CA GLN A 812 -3.76 -2.60 -40.88
C GLN A 812 -2.58 -3.52 -40.51
N THR A 813 -1.95 -4.10 -41.56
CA THR A 813 -0.67 -4.82 -41.39
C THR A 813 0.39 -4.25 -42.31
N THR A 814 1.64 -4.49 -41.97
CA THR A 814 2.76 -4.12 -42.81
C THR A 814 2.99 -5.13 -43.92
N VAL A 815 2.97 -6.44 -43.63
CA VAL A 815 3.42 -7.50 -44.56
C VAL A 815 2.39 -8.62 -44.75
N SER A 816 1.67 -9.01 -43.71
CA SER A 816 0.76 -10.17 -43.66
C SER A 816 -0.69 -9.80 -43.98
N ASP A 817 -1.61 -10.76 -43.88
CA ASP A 817 -3.03 -10.50 -44.17
C ASP A 817 -3.65 -9.52 -43.17
N GLY A 818 -4.45 -8.59 -43.69
CA GLY A 818 -5.28 -7.69 -42.87
C GLY A 818 -6.41 -8.43 -42.14
N GLY A 819 -6.77 -8.03 -40.95
CA GLY A 819 -7.91 -8.58 -40.21
C GLY A 819 -9.25 -8.10 -40.76
N ASN A 820 -10.32 -8.76 -40.40
CA ASN A 820 -11.67 -8.39 -40.84
C ASN A 820 -12.27 -7.32 -39.94
N ILE A 821 -13.11 -6.46 -40.52
CA ILE A 821 -13.92 -5.50 -39.77
C ILE A 821 -15.40 -5.81 -39.99
N GLN A 822 -16.12 -6.01 -38.88
CA GLN A 822 -17.57 -6.16 -38.90
C GLN A 822 -18.22 -5.06 -38.06
N ILE A 823 -19.12 -4.29 -38.66
CA ILE A 823 -19.92 -3.27 -37.97
C ILE A 823 -21.38 -3.58 -38.16
N THR A 824 -22.07 -3.88 -37.09
CA THR A 824 -23.51 -4.19 -37.09
C THR A 824 -24.23 -3.15 -36.23
N THR A 825 -25.26 -2.52 -36.85
CA THR A 825 -26.12 -1.58 -36.10
C THR A 825 -27.53 -1.56 -36.67
N ARG A 826 -28.51 -1.17 -35.87
CA ARG A 826 -29.92 -1.13 -36.33
C ARG A 826 -30.18 0.09 -37.23
N GLU A 827 -29.78 1.28 -36.76
CA GLU A 827 -30.20 2.53 -37.41
C GLU A 827 -29.19 2.97 -38.49
N ARG A 828 -27.96 3.35 -38.08
CA ARG A 828 -27.05 3.95 -39.04
C ARG A 828 -25.56 3.76 -38.70
N VAL A 829 -24.79 3.76 -39.77
CA VAL A 829 -23.36 4.05 -39.80
C VAL A 829 -23.17 5.42 -40.45
N TYR A 830 -22.71 6.42 -39.67
CA TYR A 830 -22.39 7.75 -40.15
C TYR A 830 -20.89 8.02 -40.06
N LEU A 831 -20.27 8.30 -41.19
CA LEU A 831 -18.84 8.64 -41.25
C LEU A 831 -18.69 10.07 -41.80
N ASP A 832 -18.02 10.95 -41.09
CA ASP A 832 -17.68 12.31 -41.47
C ASP A 832 -16.18 12.54 -41.28
N GLN A 833 -15.43 12.70 -42.36
CA GLN A 833 -13.97 12.80 -42.35
C GLN A 833 -13.30 11.62 -41.61
N ALA A 834 -13.86 10.43 -41.75
CA ALA A 834 -13.50 9.25 -40.99
C ALA A 834 -13.15 8.08 -41.92
N ASP A 835 -12.29 7.17 -41.47
CA ASP A 835 -11.82 6.05 -42.30
C ASP A 835 -12.08 4.71 -41.61
N ILE A 836 -12.50 3.72 -42.39
CA ILE A 836 -12.53 2.29 -42.05
C ILE A 836 -11.59 1.54 -43.00
N THR A 837 -10.52 0.94 -42.47
CA THR A 837 -9.47 0.37 -43.29
C THR A 837 -8.99 -1.01 -42.85
N THR A 838 -8.83 -1.92 -43.81
CA THR A 838 -8.18 -3.23 -43.63
C THR A 838 -6.98 -3.37 -44.57
N SER A 839 -6.17 -2.32 -44.69
CA SER A 839 -5.13 -2.25 -45.74
C SER A 839 -3.85 -2.95 -45.36
N VAL A 840 -3.18 -3.55 -46.37
CA VAL A 840 -1.82 -4.12 -46.23
C VAL A 840 -0.84 -3.21 -46.98
N GLU A 841 0.17 -2.66 -46.26
CA GLU A 841 1.06 -1.65 -46.81
C GLU A 841 2.14 -2.20 -47.74
N SER A 842 2.63 -3.42 -47.48
CA SER A 842 3.70 -4.05 -48.24
C SER A 842 3.55 -5.58 -48.22
N GLY A 843 4.41 -6.31 -48.91
CA GLY A 843 4.37 -7.77 -48.94
C GLY A 843 3.26 -8.35 -49.81
N PHE A 844 2.92 -9.61 -49.55
CA PHE A 844 1.95 -10.38 -50.35
C PHE A 844 0.65 -10.71 -49.58
N GLY A 845 0.47 -10.14 -48.40
CA GLY A 845 -0.75 -10.30 -47.59
C GLY A 845 -1.97 -9.72 -48.29
N GLY A 846 -3.12 -10.37 -48.15
CA GLY A 846 -4.41 -9.90 -48.67
C GLY A 846 -5.04 -8.84 -47.78
N GLY A 847 -5.77 -7.90 -48.34
CA GLY A 847 -6.64 -6.99 -47.58
C GLY A 847 -7.72 -7.79 -46.82
N GLY A 848 -8.03 -7.42 -45.60
CA GLY A 848 -9.11 -8.03 -44.84
C GLY A 848 -10.49 -7.65 -45.36
N ASN A 849 -11.52 -8.38 -44.95
CA ASN A 849 -12.88 -8.09 -45.40
C ASN A 849 -13.58 -7.07 -44.49
N ILE A 850 -14.42 -6.22 -45.07
CA ILE A 850 -15.25 -5.26 -44.35
C ILE A 850 -16.73 -5.60 -44.56
N ASN A 851 -17.46 -5.83 -43.45
CA ASN A 851 -18.89 -6.06 -43.49
C ASN A 851 -19.62 -5.00 -42.67
N ILE A 852 -20.58 -4.32 -43.27
CA ILE A 852 -21.35 -3.24 -42.64
C ILE A 852 -22.84 -3.48 -42.89
N ASP A 853 -23.65 -3.54 -41.82
CA ASP A 853 -25.08 -3.88 -41.92
C ASP A 853 -25.92 -2.98 -40.96
N PRO A 854 -26.38 -1.81 -41.47
CA PRO A 854 -27.38 -0.96 -40.84
C PRO A 854 -28.59 -0.65 -41.77
N GLU A 855 -29.57 0.11 -41.27
CA GLU A 855 -30.59 0.72 -42.10
C GLU A 855 -30.01 1.82 -43.02
N PHE A 856 -29.13 2.68 -42.49
CA PHE A 856 -28.46 3.77 -43.23
C PHE A 856 -26.94 3.69 -43.18
N VAL A 857 -26.29 3.84 -44.33
CA VAL A 857 -24.84 4.14 -44.42
C VAL A 857 -24.66 5.51 -45.07
N ILE A 858 -23.99 6.43 -44.35
CA ILE A 858 -23.76 7.80 -44.83
C ILE A 858 -22.26 8.08 -44.77
N LEU A 859 -21.65 8.37 -45.89
CA LEU A 859 -20.24 8.72 -46.02
C LEU A 859 -20.11 10.18 -46.47
N ASN A 860 -19.50 11.02 -45.62
CA ASN A 860 -19.16 12.40 -45.92
C ASN A 860 -17.63 12.59 -45.79
N GLN A 861 -16.95 12.83 -46.92
CA GLN A 861 -15.49 12.99 -46.97
C GLN A 861 -14.72 11.84 -46.26
N SER A 862 -15.22 10.60 -46.43
CA SER A 862 -14.82 9.43 -45.65
C SER A 862 -14.49 8.26 -46.58
N ASN A 863 -13.62 7.34 -46.10
CA ASN A 863 -13.17 6.23 -46.90
C ASN A 863 -13.45 4.88 -46.23
N ILE A 864 -13.81 3.88 -47.03
CA ILE A 864 -13.88 2.47 -46.61
C ILE A 864 -12.93 1.71 -47.56
N LEU A 865 -11.81 1.21 -47.04
CA LEU A 865 -10.71 0.67 -47.82
C LEU A 865 -10.35 -0.74 -47.40
N ALA A 866 -10.30 -1.66 -48.33
CA ALA A 866 -9.81 -3.03 -48.12
C ALA A 866 -8.66 -3.35 -49.09
N ASN A 867 -7.66 -2.47 -49.13
CA ASN A 867 -6.62 -2.49 -50.18
C ASN A 867 -5.45 -3.41 -49.78
N ALA A 868 -4.77 -3.96 -50.80
CA ALA A 868 -3.53 -4.71 -50.65
C ALA A 868 -2.42 -4.18 -51.58
N PHE A 869 -1.15 -4.43 -51.18
CA PHE A 869 -0.02 -4.09 -52.04
C PHE A 869 0.29 -5.22 -53.04
N GLY A 870 0.70 -6.39 -52.51
CA GLY A 870 1.09 -7.53 -53.33
C GLY A 870 0.10 -8.68 -53.39
N GLY A 871 -0.70 -8.85 -52.37
CA GLY A 871 -1.78 -9.84 -52.23
C GLY A 871 -3.09 -9.37 -52.84
N PRO A 872 -4.16 -10.17 -52.77
CA PRO A 872 -5.49 -9.76 -53.25
C PRO A 872 -6.08 -8.66 -52.36
N GLY A 873 -6.80 -7.71 -52.97
CA GLY A 873 -7.65 -6.80 -52.20
C GLY A 873 -8.74 -7.56 -51.42
N GLY A 874 -9.16 -7.04 -50.22
CA GLY A 874 -10.24 -7.64 -49.46
C GLY A 874 -11.62 -7.42 -50.07
N ASN A 875 -12.63 -8.04 -49.50
CA ASN A 875 -14.01 -7.84 -49.98
C ASN A 875 -14.72 -6.83 -49.04
N ILE A 876 -15.41 -5.88 -49.64
CA ILE A 876 -16.27 -4.94 -48.91
C ILE A 876 -17.72 -5.32 -49.23
N ASN A 877 -18.48 -5.62 -48.17
CA ASN A 877 -19.89 -5.94 -48.27
C ASN A 877 -20.69 -4.97 -47.36
N ILE A 878 -21.48 -4.13 -48.01
CA ILE A 878 -22.37 -3.18 -47.35
C ILE A 878 -23.82 -3.58 -47.62
N VAL A 879 -24.56 -3.90 -46.60
CA VAL A 879 -26.00 -4.21 -46.66
C VAL A 879 -26.74 -3.10 -45.91
N ALA A 880 -27.44 -2.24 -46.66
CA ALA A 880 -28.17 -1.13 -46.07
C ALA A 880 -29.44 -0.83 -46.87
N ASP A 881 -30.51 -0.35 -46.19
CA ASP A 881 -31.69 0.13 -46.88
C ASP A 881 -31.38 1.40 -47.71
N ASN A 882 -30.49 2.26 -47.16
CA ASN A 882 -30.07 3.51 -47.80
C ASN A 882 -28.54 3.68 -47.71
N PHE A 883 -27.90 3.89 -48.86
CA PHE A 883 -26.48 4.18 -48.98
C PHE A 883 -26.26 5.56 -49.58
N ILE A 884 -25.68 6.49 -48.82
CA ILE A 884 -25.45 7.88 -49.22
C ILE A 884 -23.95 8.17 -49.16
N ILE A 885 -23.37 8.60 -50.27
CA ILE A 885 -21.94 8.86 -50.39
C ILE A 885 -21.67 10.25 -50.96
N SER A 886 -20.81 11.05 -50.33
CA SER A 886 -20.36 12.33 -50.89
C SER A 886 -19.31 12.14 -51.99
N ALA A 887 -19.13 13.14 -52.82
CA ALA A 887 -18.18 13.08 -53.97
C ALA A 887 -16.69 12.97 -53.52
N GLN A 888 -16.37 13.30 -52.27
CA GLN A 888 -15.01 13.18 -51.73
C GLN A 888 -14.82 11.87 -50.94
N SER A 889 -15.80 11.01 -50.86
CA SER A 889 -15.73 9.72 -50.20
C SER A 889 -15.37 8.60 -51.17
N SER A 890 -14.77 7.52 -50.69
CA SER A 890 -14.42 6.36 -51.54
C SER A 890 -14.71 5.03 -50.81
N VAL A 891 -15.08 4.03 -51.60
CA VAL A 891 -15.14 2.62 -51.18
C VAL A 891 -14.28 1.84 -52.19
N ASP A 892 -13.14 1.30 -51.73
CA ASP A 892 -12.12 0.72 -52.59
C ASP A 892 -11.53 -0.56 -51.98
N ALA A 893 -11.43 -1.58 -52.83
CA ALA A 893 -10.90 -2.89 -52.50
C ALA A 893 -9.78 -3.30 -53.52
N SER A 894 -9.03 -2.33 -54.03
CA SER A 894 -8.02 -2.56 -55.06
C SER A 894 -6.73 -3.19 -54.52
N SER A 895 -5.98 -3.82 -55.41
CA SER A 895 -4.64 -4.29 -55.13
C SER A 895 -3.63 -3.64 -56.07
N ALA A 896 -2.48 -3.20 -55.56
CA ALA A 896 -1.45 -2.59 -56.37
C ALA A 896 -0.79 -3.56 -57.35
N LEU A 897 -0.58 -4.82 -56.94
CA LEU A 897 0.11 -5.85 -57.73
C LEU A 897 -0.69 -7.16 -57.83
N GLY A 898 -1.65 -7.42 -56.97
CA GLY A 898 -2.48 -8.62 -56.89
C GLY A 898 -3.80 -8.48 -57.66
N LEU A 899 -4.78 -9.30 -57.25
CA LEU A 899 -6.14 -9.21 -57.78
C LEU A 899 -6.96 -8.24 -56.94
N ASP A 900 -7.74 -7.39 -57.58
CA ASP A 900 -8.68 -6.55 -56.83
C ASP A 900 -9.74 -7.40 -56.11
N GLY A 901 -10.14 -6.98 -54.94
CA GLY A 901 -11.25 -7.52 -54.18
C GLY A 901 -12.61 -7.12 -54.77
N THR A 902 -13.67 -7.54 -54.15
CA THR A 902 -15.04 -7.22 -54.59
C THR A 902 -15.69 -6.18 -53.65
N VAL A 903 -16.30 -5.18 -54.24
CA VAL A 903 -17.16 -4.24 -53.52
C VAL A 903 -18.62 -4.58 -53.86
N ASN A 904 -19.39 -5.00 -52.86
CA ASN A 904 -20.78 -5.32 -52.95
C ASN A 904 -21.61 -4.38 -52.05
N ILE A 905 -22.38 -3.51 -52.67
CA ILE A 905 -23.27 -2.59 -51.93
C ILE A 905 -24.71 -2.99 -52.31
N SER A 906 -25.42 -3.55 -51.33
CA SER A 906 -26.80 -3.95 -51.45
C SER A 906 -27.68 -2.92 -50.80
N SER A 907 -28.22 -1.99 -51.59
CA SER A 907 -29.18 -0.97 -51.15
C SER A 907 -30.31 -0.85 -52.16
N PRO A 908 -31.56 -0.99 -51.77
CA PRO A 908 -32.70 -0.84 -52.70
C PRO A 908 -32.78 0.55 -53.34
N ASP A 909 -32.26 1.60 -52.64
CA ASP A 909 -32.35 3.00 -53.06
C ASP A 909 -31.01 3.57 -53.54
N ALA A 910 -30.08 2.75 -54.01
CA ALA A 910 -28.76 3.18 -54.51
C ALA A 910 -28.82 4.20 -55.65
N GLU A 911 -29.92 4.33 -56.36
CA GLU A 911 -30.11 5.29 -57.47
C GLU A 911 -30.28 6.75 -57.02
N VAL A 912 -30.45 7.02 -55.68
CA VAL A 912 -30.65 8.39 -55.18
C VAL A 912 -29.36 9.22 -55.21
N ALA A 913 -28.20 8.57 -55.27
CA ALA A 913 -26.92 9.26 -55.26
C ALA A 913 -26.64 10.06 -56.53
N GLU A 914 -27.23 9.66 -57.70
CA GLU A 914 -27.07 10.40 -58.98
C GLU A 914 -27.97 11.65 -59.05
N GLU A 915 -29.02 11.73 -58.22
CA GLU A 915 -29.96 12.86 -58.20
C GLU A 915 -29.78 13.82 -57.02
N LEU A 916 -28.88 13.56 -56.11
CA LEU A 916 -28.53 14.54 -55.08
C LEU A 916 -27.84 15.72 -55.77
N ALA A 917 -28.68 16.69 -56.23
CA ALA A 917 -28.21 17.96 -56.70
C ALA A 917 -27.29 18.53 -55.58
N VAL A 918 -26.04 18.73 -55.92
CA VAL A 918 -25.11 19.52 -55.08
C VAL A 918 -25.89 20.73 -54.58
N LEU A 919 -26.23 20.78 -53.32
CA LEU A 919 -26.73 21.99 -52.69
C LEU A 919 -25.75 23.06 -53.09
N PRO A 920 -26.18 24.15 -53.77
CA PRO A 920 -25.28 25.17 -54.25
C PRO A 920 -24.49 25.64 -53.06
N ALA A 921 -23.15 25.65 -53.18
CA ALA A 921 -22.21 26.14 -52.18
C ALA A 921 -22.42 27.59 -51.78
N ASN A 922 -23.40 28.21 -52.34
CA ASN A 922 -23.88 29.50 -51.94
C ASN A 922 -24.99 29.29 -50.89
N TYR A 923 -24.62 29.00 -49.69
CA TYR A 923 -25.46 29.37 -48.55
C TYR A 923 -25.88 30.81 -48.78
N LEU A 924 -27.18 31.07 -48.67
CA LEU A 924 -27.73 32.38 -48.77
C LEU A 924 -26.83 33.31 -47.97
N ASP A 925 -26.09 34.13 -48.70
CA ASP A 925 -25.27 35.16 -48.02
C ASP A 925 -26.25 36.08 -47.30
N VAL A 926 -26.29 35.94 -46.01
CA VAL A 926 -27.17 36.75 -45.14
C VAL A 926 -26.88 38.22 -45.37
N THR A 927 -25.70 38.58 -45.84
CA THR A 927 -25.36 39.94 -46.22
C THR A 927 -26.06 40.41 -47.49
N SER A 928 -26.42 39.51 -48.41
CA SER A 928 -27.24 39.82 -49.61
C SER A 928 -28.74 40.00 -49.33
N LEU A 929 -29.21 39.54 -48.18
CA LEU A 929 -30.57 39.76 -47.74
C LEU A 929 -30.73 41.07 -46.91
N MET A 930 -29.64 41.61 -46.47
CA MET A 930 -29.58 42.98 -45.91
C MET A 930 -29.56 43.95 -47.06
N SER A 931 -30.73 44.41 -47.47
CA SER A 931 -30.83 45.48 -48.46
C SER A 931 -30.18 46.74 -47.94
N GLU A 932 -29.19 47.27 -48.68
CA GLU A 932 -28.53 48.57 -48.38
C GLU A 932 -29.49 49.76 -48.49
N ARG A 933 -30.78 49.59 -48.50
CA ARG A 933 -31.75 50.70 -48.60
C ARG A 933 -32.47 50.87 -47.31
N CYS A 934 -31.98 51.87 -46.53
CA CYS A 934 -32.81 52.58 -45.63
C CYS A 934 -33.85 53.36 -46.46
N GLY A 935 -34.96 52.71 -46.76
CA GLY A 935 -36.01 53.37 -47.54
C GLY A 935 -37.36 52.97 -46.98
N THR A 936 -38.16 53.92 -46.64
CA THR A 936 -39.54 53.81 -46.20
C THR A 936 -40.38 53.09 -47.28
N THR A 937 -40.57 51.84 -47.12
CA THR A 937 -41.67 51.15 -47.77
C THR A 937 -42.42 50.32 -46.73
N ALA A 938 -43.67 50.67 -46.54
CA ALA A 938 -44.62 49.91 -45.73
C ALA A 938 -44.66 48.48 -46.21
N GLY A 939 -44.22 47.53 -45.42
CA GLY A 939 -44.28 46.07 -45.75
C GLY A 939 -42.98 45.33 -45.59
N ALA A 940 -41.85 45.89 -45.14
CA ALA A 940 -40.62 45.17 -44.88
C ALA A 940 -40.77 44.50 -43.51
N SER A 941 -40.58 43.21 -43.47
CA SER A 941 -40.47 42.47 -42.20
C SER A 941 -39.22 42.95 -41.45
N SER A 942 -39.37 43.59 -40.30
CA SER A 942 -38.28 43.86 -39.41
C SER A 942 -38.00 42.64 -38.61
N LEU A 943 -36.73 42.15 -38.66
CA LEU A 943 -36.25 41.17 -37.72
C LEU A 943 -36.14 41.88 -36.38
N VAL A 944 -37.00 41.52 -35.45
CA VAL A 944 -36.93 42.04 -34.08
C VAL A 944 -36.05 41.07 -33.31
N ASP A 945 -34.99 41.56 -32.68
CA ASP A 945 -34.22 40.81 -31.72
C ASP A 945 -35.16 40.41 -30.57
N ALA A 946 -35.40 39.13 -30.42
CA ALA A 946 -36.24 38.58 -29.39
C ALA A 946 -35.46 38.30 -28.08
N GLY A 947 -34.37 39.02 -27.85
CA GLY A 947 -33.56 38.90 -26.64
C GLY A 947 -32.50 37.76 -26.67
N PRO A 948 -31.68 37.68 -25.66
CA PRO A 948 -30.63 36.67 -25.60
C PRO A 948 -31.25 35.27 -25.52
N GLY A 949 -31.22 34.58 -26.66
CA GLY A 949 -31.78 33.20 -26.70
C GLY A 949 -32.67 32.94 -27.89
N GLY A 950 -32.63 33.68 -28.93
CA GLY A 950 -33.31 33.39 -30.19
C GLY A 950 -32.77 32.13 -30.85
N LEU A 951 -32.96 31.00 -30.26
CA LEU A 951 -32.69 29.72 -30.84
C LEU A 951 -33.83 29.34 -31.79
N VAL A 952 -33.46 28.82 -32.91
CA VAL A 952 -34.40 28.19 -33.84
C VAL A 952 -35.13 27.11 -33.06
N VAL A 953 -36.41 27.24 -33.02
CA VAL A 953 -37.31 26.29 -32.42
C VAL A 953 -37.17 24.96 -33.17
N ASP A 954 -36.97 23.89 -32.40
CA ASP A 954 -37.09 22.53 -32.85
C ASP A 954 -38.36 22.39 -33.72
N PRO A 955 -38.37 21.55 -34.76
CA PRO A 955 -39.51 21.31 -35.61
C PRO A 955 -40.84 21.04 -34.84
N ASP A 956 -40.73 20.55 -33.62
CA ASP A 956 -41.88 20.29 -32.76
C ASP A 956 -42.37 21.52 -31.93
N GLY A 957 -41.75 22.68 -32.13
CA GLY A 957 -42.25 23.97 -31.63
C GLY A 957 -42.27 24.18 -30.12
N TYR A 958 -41.47 23.39 -29.38
CA TYR A 958 -41.44 23.47 -27.93
C TYR A 958 -40.07 23.89 -27.41
N LEU A 959 -39.92 25.16 -27.03
CA LEU A 959 -38.79 25.64 -26.21
C LEU A 959 -39.36 26.24 -24.93
N PRO A 960 -39.16 25.61 -23.78
CA PRO A 960 -39.49 26.26 -22.53
C PRO A 960 -38.48 27.41 -22.33
N SER A 961 -38.97 28.65 -22.29
CA SER A 961 -38.13 29.76 -21.91
C SER A 961 -37.82 29.66 -20.43
N PHE A 962 -36.58 29.45 -20.08
CA PHE A 962 -36.08 29.48 -18.71
C PHE A 962 -36.29 30.83 -17.99
N ALA A 963 -36.71 31.85 -18.71
CA ALA A 963 -36.92 33.19 -18.15
C ALA A 963 -38.29 33.42 -17.50
N ALA A 964 -39.24 32.51 -17.68
CA ALA A 964 -40.60 32.72 -17.21
C ALA A 964 -40.96 32.10 -15.86
N GLN A 965 -40.10 31.29 -15.28
CA GLN A 965 -40.43 30.60 -14.01
C GLN A 965 -39.76 31.14 -12.75
N THR A 966 -38.82 32.12 -12.84
CA THR A 966 -38.12 32.60 -11.65
C THR A 966 -38.67 33.91 -11.03
N ASN A 967 -39.69 34.55 -11.56
CA ASN A 967 -40.06 35.85 -11.09
C ASN A 967 -41.41 35.99 -10.38
N GLN A 968 -42.14 34.91 -10.16
CA GLN A 968 -43.42 35.06 -9.45
C GLN A 968 -43.48 34.53 -8.01
N GLU A 969 -42.51 33.67 -7.59
CA GLU A 969 -42.51 33.20 -6.19
C GLU A 969 -41.60 33.95 -5.23
N ASP A 970 -40.56 34.65 -5.72
CA ASP A 970 -39.63 35.34 -4.84
C ASP A 970 -40.04 36.75 -4.41
N GLN A 971 -41.05 37.35 -5.04
CA GLN A 971 -41.57 38.64 -4.59
C GLN A 971 -42.53 38.57 -3.37
N ALA A 972 -42.99 37.38 -3.02
CA ALA A 972 -43.89 37.22 -1.88
C ALA A 972 -43.25 36.99 -0.53
N LYS A 973 -41.92 36.83 -0.43
CA LYS A 973 -41.20 36.44 0.85
C LYS A 973 -39.97 37.24 1.22
N GLY A 974 -39.72 38.41 0.73
CA GLY A 974 -38.85 39.44 1.30
C GLY A 974 -37.52 38.95 1.93
N ARG A 975 -36.82 37.95 1.37
CA ARG A 975 -35.51 37.51 1.85
C ARG A 975 -34.50 37.61 0.74
N SER A 976 -33.58 38.53 0.83
CA SER A 976 -32.37 38.60 0.04
C SER A 976 -31.47 37.41 0.39
N ARG A 977 -31.25 36.48 -0.51
CA ARG A 977 -30.15 35.52 -0.45
C ARG A 977 -29.07 36.01 -1.39
N SER A 978 -27.92 36.31 -0.83
CA SER A 978 -26.72 36.51 -1.60
C SER A 978 -26.28 35.16 -2.22
N VAL A 979 -26.38 35.02 -3.51
CA VAL A 979 -25.92 33.86 -4.24
C VAL A 979 -24.49 34.12 -4.66
N SER A 980 -23.50 33.65 -3.88
CA SER A 980 -22.09 33.76 -4.23
C SER A 980 -21.58 32.64 -5.14
N SER A 981 -22.41 31.67 -5.50
CA SER A 981 -21.99 30.52 -6.34
C SER A 981 -22.43 30.60 -7.81
N GLY A 982 -23.25 31.58 -8.19
CA GLY A 982 -23.74 31.71 -9.56
C GLY A 982 -22.78 32.39 -10.55
N LYS A 983 -21.70 33.05 -10.07
CA LYS A 983 -20.82 33.85 -10.94
C LYS A 983 -19.82 33.05 -11.76
N ARG A 984 -19.54 31.80 -11.42
CA ARG A 984 -18.59 30.97 -12.21
C ARG A 984 -19.23 30.31 -13.43
N TRP A 985 -20.50 30.05 -13.38
CA TRP A 985 -21.18 29.37 -14.50
C TRP A 985 -21.37 30.30 -15.72
N TRP A 986 -21.53 31.60 -15.49
CA TRP A 986 -21.68 32.59 -16.57
C TRP A 986 -20.35 32.94 -17.24
N ALA A 987 -19.22 32.74 -16.57
CA ALA A 987 -17.92 33.07 -17.13
C ALA A 987 -17.44 32.04 -18.19
N LEU A 988 -17.85 30.77 -18.07
CA LEU A 988 -17.48 29.71 -19.02
C LEU A 988 -18.30 29.74 -20.32
N HIS A 989 -19.47 30.38 -20.32
CA HIS A 989 -20.28 30.52 -21.53
C HIS A 989 -20.13 31.87 -22.22
N ALA A 990 -19.34 32.79 -21.67
CA ALA A 990 -19.07 34.09 -22.29
C ALA A 990 -18.02 34.06 -23.41
N GLY A 991 -17.45 32.90 -23.71
CA GLY A 991 -16.43 32.70 -24.75
C GLY A 991 -16.97 32.22 -26.11
N GLN A 992 -18.22 31.87 -26.22
CA GLN A 992 -18.80 31.56 -27.53
C GLN A 992 -19.42 32.83 -28.11
N PRO A 993 -19.10 33.19 -29.37
CA PRO A 993 -19.67 34.36 -29.97
C PRO A 993 -21.16 34.12 -30.21
N ALA A 994 -22.00 34.66 -29.33
CA ALA A 994 -23.38 34.88 -29.72
C ALA A 994 -23.37 35.80 -30.93
N LEU A 995 -23.98 35.42 -32.00
CA LEU A 995 -24.22 36.24 -33.17
C LEU A 995 -24.97 37.50 -32.68
N GLN A 996 -24.24 38.54 -32.34
CA GLN A 996 -24.78 39.86 -32.16
C GLN A 996 -25.07 40.44 -33.50
N PHE A 997 -26.33 40.46 -33.92
CA PHE A 997 -26.74 41.33 -34.99
C PHE A 997 -26.63 42.76 -34.51
N ALA A 998 -25.62 43.45 -35.01
CA ALA A 998 -25.43 44.85 -34.74
C ALA A 998 -26.66 45.64 -35.27
N GLN A 999 -27.27 46.42 -34.42
CA GLN A 999 -28.26 47.37 -34.82
C GLN A 999 -27.54 48.44 -35.69
N VAL A 1000 -27.79 48.37 -37.01
CA VAL A 1000 -27.30 49.43 -37.90
C VAL A 1000 -28.19 50.62 -37.71
N THR A 1001 -27.75 51.54 -36.89
CA THR A 1001 -28.31 52.89 -36.87
C THR A 1001 -27.85 53.64 -38.11
N CYS A 1002 -28.71 53.85 -39.03
CA CYS A 1002 -28.47 54.78 -40.15
C CYS A 1002 -28.43 56.19 -39.60
N THR A 1003 -27.25 56.76 -39.46
CA THR A 1003 -27.06 58.20 -39.37
C THR A 1003 -27.05 58.78 -40.78
N ARG A 1004 -27.78 59.90 -40.94
CA ARG A 1004 -27.87 60.65 -42.19
C ARG A 1004 -26.50 61.19 -42.68
#